data_8a62a6f25007de5af952956e039fba03
#
_entry.id   8a62a6f25007de5af952956e039fba03
#
_cell.length_a   1.000
_cell.length_b   1.000
_cell.length_c   1.000
_cell.angle_alpha   90.00
_cell.angle_beta   90.00
_cell.angle_gamma   90.00
#
_symmetry.space_group_name_H-M   'P 1'
#
loop_
_entity.id
_entity.type
_entity.pdbx_description
1 polymer ?
#
loop_
_entity_poly.entity_id
_entity_poly.type
_entity_poly.pdbx_seq_one_letter_code
_entity_poly.pdbx_strand_id
1 'polypeptide(L)'
;MKTEKQIAAAAAEFAERWKGRGYERGESQPFWIDLLSNVFGIETPSDGFITFEDHRMVDASNFIDGRIRSTKVLIEQKSLGKDLRAGIRQSDNSLLNPFQQARRYVVSLPVSEHPRWIVTCNFSEFLVYDMEQPNAEPEQILLENLGKEYYRLMFLVDAKKEHLSKEIKVSKEAGEIVGKIYEALLEQYDDNSPEALRWLNILCVRIVFCLYAEDAGIFTHDQFYDFLSRYEAEDMRRALRDLFEVLNTPFEKRSKYLKDDLKAFQYTNGGLFEEEIEIPQFTEELRMTLLQNASLDFDWSEISPTIFGALFESTLNPETRRSGGMHYTSIENIHKVIDPLFLNGLRRELDEILEEKVEKQRIKKLDAYQDRLASLTFLDPACGSGNFLTETYLSLRRLENECIRERYHGQAFLGFEEVNPVKVSIHQFYGIEINDFAVTVATTALWISEAQMLRETEKIIKRDIDFLPLKSYTNIVEGNALRIDWQSVVPKENLDYIMGNPPFVGNNYMNDSQRADLAPFFPKNKTLDYVCCWYVKAAAYIVNSKVKCALVSTNSITQGEQVPLLWKELFNSYNIHIDFAHRTFRWDSEASLKAHVHCVIVGFSLLENKAIKKIYDNDKVREATNINAYLMDAPDVFIDSRSKPLCDVPVMRKVNQPTDGGNLIIEKDDYDSFVSREPEAKKYIRKLIGAREFINNIPRYCLWLVNITPAEIRKMPLVMKRIEAVKEMRLASNDAGTRKLACTPHLFRETVNPDSSVVVPRVSSERRKYVPMGFIGKDIIVTDAILLIPDASRYHFGILESNVHMAWMRAVCGRLKSDYRYSKDVVYNNFPWPTPTVEQKAKIEQTAQAILDARTKYPDSSLADLYDDLTMPVELRNAHQDNDRAVMQAYGFNVKTMTESQCVAELFKLYKELTK
;
A
#
# COMPACT_ATOMS: atom_id res chain seq x y z
N MET A 1 -31.92 17.43 2.72
CA MET A 1 -30.79 17.51 1.74
C MET A 1 -31.35 17.65 0.33
N LYS A 2 -30.76 18.50 -0.49
CA LYS A 2 -31.13 18.61 -1.90
C LYS A 2 -30.76 17.35 -2.67
N THR A 3 -31.53 17.03 -3.73
CA THR A 3 -31.17 15.96 -4.66
C THR A 3 -29.98 16.37 -5.52
N GLU A 4 -29.24 15.43 -6.09
CA GLU A 4 -28.09 15.70 -6.97
C GLU A 4 -28.45 16.63 -8.13
N LYS A 5 -29.60 16.41 -8.75
CA LYS A 5 -30.13 17.29 -9.82
C LYS A 5 -30.40 18.73 -9.34
N GLN A 6 -30.86 18.89 -8.10
CA GLN A 6 -31.08 20.20 -7.50
C GLN A 6 -29.77 20.90 -7.14
N ILE A 7 -28.76 20.13 -6.68
CA ILE A 7 -27.42 20.67 -6.40
C ILE A 7 -26.77 21.14 -7.71
N ALA A 8 -26.81 20.32 -8.76
CA ALA A 8 -26.25 20.66 -10.07
C ALA A 8 -26.86 21.95 -10.65
N ALA A 9 -28.19 22.09 -10.59
CA ALA A 9 -28.87 23.29 -11.05
C ALA A 9 -28.47 24.53 -10.20
N ALA A 10 -28.45 24.39 -8.88
CA ALA A 10 -28.05 25.47 -7.98
C ALA A 10 -26.56 25.87 -8.16
N ALA A 11 -25.68 24.90 -8.46
CA ALA A 11 -24.29 25.17 -8.76
C ALA A 11 -24.09 25.94 -10.07
N ALA A 12 -24.87 25.63 -11.10
CA ALA A 12 -24.87 26.39 -12.35
C ALA A 12 -25.36 27.83 -12.15
N GLU A 13 -26.44 28.03 -11.37
CA GLU A 13 -26.93 29.37 -11.01
C GLU A 13 -25.93 30.16 -10.16
N PHE A 14 -25.22 29.50 -9.25
CA PHE A 14 -24.16 30.09 -8.46
C PHE A 14 -23.01 30.56 -9.36
N ALA A 15 -22.57 29.75 -10.31
CA ALA A 15 -21.50 30.09 -11.24
C ALA A 15 -21.87 31.37 -12.06
N GLU A 16 -23.09 31.49 -12.57
CA GLU A 16 -23.53 32.69 -13.28
C GLU A 16 -23.63 33.93 -12.37
N ARG A 17 -24.09 33.77 -11.10
CA ARG A 17 -24.15 34.90 -10.13
C ARG A 17 -22.78 35.48 -9.82
N TRP A 18 -21.75 34.65 -9.75
CA TRP A 18 -20.41 35.08 -9.34
C TRP A 18 -19.48 35.36 -10.51
N LYS A 19 -19.89 35.12 -11.73
CA LYS A 19 -19.13 35.42 -12.95
C LYS A 19 -18.70 36.88 -13.04
N GLY A 20 -17.39 37.10 -13.12
CA GLY A 20 -16.80 38.44 -13.22
C GLY A 20 -16.82 39.26 -11.93
N ARG A 21 -17.22 38.68 -10.79
CA ARG A 21 -17.14 39.27 -9.44
C ARG A 21 -15.94 38.68 -8.69
N GLY A 22 -15.43 39.39 -7.70
CA GLY A 22 -14.33 38.82 -6.91
C GLY A 22 -13.43 39.84 -6.22
N TYR A 23 -14.00 40.65 -5.33
CA TYR A 23 -13.25 41.51 -4.45
C TYR A 23 -13.04 40.82 -3.10
N GLU A 24 -11.84 40.39 -2.83
CA GLU A 24 -11.45 39.52 -1.68
C GLU A 24 -12.01 40.06 -0.34
N ARG A 25 -11.74 41.32 0.00
CA ARG A 25 -12.14 41.90 1.31
C ARG A 25 -13.63 42.06 1.53
N GLY A 26 -14.42 42.15 0.48
CA GLY A 26 -15.86 42.43 0.61
C GLY A 26 -16.74 41.27 0.16
N GLU A 27 -16.27 40.40 -0.69
CA GLU A 27 -17.06 39.35 -1.33
C GLU A 27 -16.63 37.90 -0.91
N SER A 28 -15.52 37.71 -0.22
CA SER A 28 -15.06 36.38 0.22
C SER A 28 -16.11 35.68 1.07
N GLN A 29 -16.54 36.26 2.16
CA GLN A 29 -17.52 35.64 3.06
C GLN A 29 -18.87 35.39 2.38
N PRO A 30 -19.46 36.38 1.65
CA PRO A 30 -20.69 36.16 0.89
C PRO A 30 -20.60 35.04 -0.14
N PHE A 31 -19.45 34.89 -0.82
CA PHE A 31 -19.21 33.82 -1.79
C PHE A 31 -19.32 32.44 -1.15
N TRP A 32 -18.59 32.20 -0.06
CA TRP A 32 -18.57 30.91 0.64
C TRP A 32 -19.90 30.62 1.34
N ILE A 33 -20.56 31.61 1.89
CA ILE A 33 -21.91 31.49 2.47
C ILE A 33 -22.92 31.10 1.37
N ASP A 34 -22.88 31.75 0.22
CA ASP A 34 -23.77 31.45 -0.92
C ASP A 34 -23.52 30.02 -1.45
N LEU A 35 -22.27 29.61 -1.59
CA LEU A 35 -21.90 28.25 -1.99
C LEU A 35 -22.45 27.21 -1.00
N LEU A 36 -22.20 27.41 0.29
CA LEU A 36 -22.60 26.45 1.31
C LEU A 36 -24.11 26.38 1.52
N SER A 37 -24.82 27.56 1.46
CA SER A 37 -26.25 27.57 1.69
C SER A 37 -27.07 27.29 0.44
N ASN A 38 -26.80 27.99 -0.66
CA ASN A 38 -27.65 27.90 -1.85
C ASN A 38 -27.29 26.71 -2.74
N VAL A 39 -26.03 26.27 -2.80
CA VAL A 39 -25.65 25.06 -3.54
C VAL A 39 -25.81 23.83 -2.67
N PHE A 40 -25.12 23.77 -1.56
CA PHE A 40 -25.07 22.55 -0.73
C PHE A 40 -26.15 22.43 0.34
N GLY A 41 -26.90 23.46 0.62
CA GLY A 41 -28.11 23.42 1.45
C GLY A 41 -27.85 23.47 2.95
N ILE A 42 -26.75 24.09 3.41
CA ILE A 42 -26.48 24.36 4.82
C ILE A 42 -27.31 25.57 5.22
N GLU A 43 -28.24 25.47 6.19
CA GLU A 43 -29.21 26.50 6.52
C GLU A 43 -28.56 27.80 7.04
N THR A 44 -27.55 27.66 7.94
CA THR A 44 -26.84 28.79 8.56
C THR A 44 -25.35 28.55 8.57
N PRO A 45 -24.63 28.72 7.43
CA PRO A 45 -23.19 28.40 7.38
C PRO A 45 -22.35 29.19 8.39
N SER A 46 -22.73 30.48 8.65
CA SER A 46 -22.02 31.33 9.61
C SER A 46 -22.19 30.97 11.07
N ASP A 47 -23.22 30.18 11.43
CA ASP A 47 -23.50 29.81 12.82
C ASP A 47 -22.69 28.59 13.29
N GLY A 48 -21.38 28.61 12.99
CA GLY A 48 -20.42 27.61 13.50
C GLY A 48 -20.06 26.48 12.52
N PHE A 49 -20.67 26.42 11.32
CA PHE A 49 -20.24 25.48 10.27
C PHE A 49 -18.93 25.93 9.62
N ILE A 50 -18.86 27.18 9.18
CA ILE A 50 -17.60 27.79 8.69
C ILE A 50 -17.20 28.94 9.64
N THR A 51 -15.91 29.01 9.97
CA THR A 51 -15.35 30.13 10.76
C THR A 51 -14.49 30.95 9.81
N PHE A 52 -14.78 32.27 9.72
CA PHE A 52 -13.97 33.21 8.98
C PHE A 52 -13.04 33.98 9.93
N GLU A 53 -11.88 34.40 9.43
CA GLU A 53 -10.89 35.19 10.18
C GLU A 53 -10.56 34.62 11.56
N ASP A 54 -10.13 33.35 11.63
CA ASP A 54 -9.81 32.68 12.90
C ASP A 54 -8.53 33.27 13.53
N HIS A 55 -8.71 34.10 14.57
CA HIS A 55 -7.67 34.86 15.26
C HIS A 55 -6.77 34.06 16.21
N ARG A 56 -6.84 32.73 16.24
CA ARG A 56 -6.18 31.93 17.26
C ARG A 56 -4.68 31.72 17.07
N MET A 57 -4.04 32.44 16.15
CA MET A 57 -2.65 32.16 15.78
C MET A 57 -1.73 33.35 15.89
N VAL A 58 -0.71 33.14 16.60
CA VAL A 58 0.69 33.57 16.80
C VAL A 58 1.13 35.01 16.48
N ASP A 59 0.56 35.71 15.50
CA ASP A 59 0.87 37.09 15.18
C ASP A 59 -0.40 37.88 14.78
N ALA A 60 -0.54 39.09 15.30
CA ALA A 60 -1.72 39.95 15.13
C ALA A 60 -2.00 40.45 13.68
N SER A 61 -1.28 39.92 12.69
CA SER A 61 -1.38 40.35 11.28
C SER A 61 -1.75 39.27 10.27
N ASN A 62 -1.88 38.00 10.68
CA ASN A 62 -2.14 36.87 9.77
C ASN A 62 -3.42 36.14 10.18
N PHE A 63 -4.41 36.07 9.25
CA PHE A 63 -5.70 35.45 9.47
C PHE A 63 -5.93 34.31 8.46
N ILE A 64 -6.61 33.25 8.89
CA ILE A 64 -7.15 32.20 8.02
C ILE A 64 -8.44 32.71 7.43
N ASP A 65 -8.55 32.77 6.09
CA ASP A 65 -9.73 33.34 5.40
C ASP A 65 -11.01 32.55 5.69
N GLY A 66 -10.92 31.21 5.77
CA GLY A 66 -12.05 30.35 6.14
C GLY A 66 -11.63 28.99 6.65
N ARG A 67 -12.43 28.43 7.56
CA ARG A 67 -12.19 27.10 8.14
C ARG A 67 -13.49 26.34 8.40
N ILE A 68 -13.56 25.09 7.91
CA ILE A 68 -14.65 24.15 8.19
C ILE A 68 -14.11 23.02 9.03
N ARG A 69 -14.41 23.02 10.35
CA ARG A 69 -13.82 22.05 11.31
C ARG A 69 -14.39 20.65 11.15
N SER A 70 -15.69 20.53 10.85
CA SER A 70 -16.39 19.25 10.75
C SER A 70 -15.84 18.37 9.61
N THR A 71 -15.38 18.98 8.54
CA THR A 71 -14.83 18.32 7.35
C THR A 71 -13.32 18.53 7.19
N LYS A 72 -12.67 19.17 8.18
CA LYS A 72 -11.25 19.47 8.21
C LYS A 72 -10.74 20.22 6.97
N VAL A 73 -11.45 21.24 6.53
CA VAL A 73 -11.09 22.08 5.39
C VAL A 73 -10.55 23.43 5.85
N LEU A 74 -9.46 23.88 5.24
CA LEU A 74 -8.91 25.23 5.36
C LEU A 74 -9.05 25.93 4.01
N ILE A 75 -9.47 27.19 4.02
CA ILE A 75 -9.74 27.99 2.83
C ILE A 75 -8.81 29.20 2.83
N GLU A 76 -8.18 29.43 1.68
CA GLU A 76 -7.40 30.64 1.40
C GLU A 76 -7.98 31.32 0.16
N GLN A 77 -8.50 32.54 0.32
CA GLN A 77 -9.18 33.29 -0.73
C GLN A 77 -8.28 34.36 -1.32
N LYS A 78 -8.35 34.55 -2.63
CA LYS A 78 -7.68 35.63 -3.34
C LYS A 78 -8.65 36.39 -4.24
N SER A 79 -8.28 37.61 -4.63
CA SER A 79 -9.09 38.44 -5.54
C SER A 79 -9.13 37.85 -6.96
N LEU A 80 -10.19 38.11 -7.68
CA LEU A 80 -10.35 37.72 -9.10
C LEU A 80 -9.13 38.19 -9.93
N GLY A 81 -8.66 37.30 -10.81
CA GLY A 81 -7.51 37.57 -11.69
C GLY A 81 -6.16 37.35 -11.04
N LYS A 82 -6.10 36.90 -9.77
CA LYS A 82 -4.86 36.45 -9.17
C LYS A 82 -4.61 34.99 -9.55
N ASP A 83 -3.39 34.69 -10.03
CA ASP A 83 -2.95 33.34 -10.26
C ASP A 83 -2.71 32.63 -8.91
N LEU A 84 -3.45 31.55 -8.65
CA LEU A 84 -3.38 30.79 -7.40
C LEU A 84 -2.11 29.94 -7.28
N ARG A 85 -1.36 29.77 -8.36
CA ARG A 85 -0.09 29.03 -8.40
C ARG A 85 1.11 29.95 -8.31
N ALA A 86 0.98 31.24 -8.63
CA ALA A 86 2.07 32.19 -8.60
C ALA A 86 2.39 32.69 -7.18
N GLY A 87 3.64 32.94 -6.91
CA GLY A 87 4.10 33.55 -5.66
C GLY A 87 3.60 35.00 -5.52
N ILE A 88 2.87 35.29 -4.44
CA ILE A 88 2.38 36.63 -4.08
C ILE A 88 3.29 37.19 -2.98
N ARG A 89 3.80 38.41 -3.17
CA ARG A 89 4.64 39.10 -2.18
C ARG A 89 3.85 39.34 -0.89
N GLN A 90 4.35 38.77 0.21
CA GLN A 90 3.76 38.92 1.54
C GLN A 90 4.24 40.23 2.23
N SER A 91 3.64 40.58 3.36
CA SER A 91 4.03 41.76 4.16
C SER A 91 5.47 41.70 4.69
N ASP A 92 6.01 40.52 4.86
CA ASP A 92 7.42 40.26 5.26
C ASP A 92 8.39 40.19 4.05
N ASN A 93 7.93 40.52 2.85
CA ASN A 93 8.63 40.44 1.57
C ASN A 93 8.92 38.99 1.07
N SER A 94 8.47 37.94 1.74
CA SER A 94 8.50 36.59 1.17
C SER A 94 7.55 36.46 -0.01
N LEU A 95 7.89 35.59 -0.96
CA LEU A 95 7.02 35.23 -2.07
C LEU A 95 6.41 33.86 -1.77
N LEU A 96 5.09 33.83 -1.58
CA LEU A 96 4.34 32.59 -1.33
C LEU A 96 3.10 32.54 -2.21
N ASN A 97 2.82 31.38 -2.79
CA ASN A 97 1.52 31.17 -3.37
C ASN A 97 0.45 30.97 -2.27
N PRO A 98 -0.84 31.07 -2.59
CA PRO A 98 -1.92 30.90 -1.59
C PRO A 98 -1.86 29.58 -0.81
N PHE A 99 -1.47 28.50 -1.44
CA PHE A 99 -1.30 27.21 -0.76
C PHE A 99 -0.14 27.22 0.26
N GLN A 100 1.01 27.78 -0.12
CA GLN A 100 2.14 27.93 0.81
C GLN A 100 1.80 28.87 1.97
N GLN A 101 1.02 29.92 1.71
CA GLN A 101 0.47 30.79 2.76
C GLN A 101 -0.42 30.01 3.71
N ALA A 102 -1.36 29.22 3.20
CA ALA A 102 -2.24 28.36 3.98
C ALA A 102 -1.44 27.34 4.81
N ARG A 103 -0.41 26.71 4.22
CA ARG A 103 0.48 25.76 4.93
C ARG A 103 1.23 26.37 6.10
N ARG A 104 1.66 27.63 6.02
CA ARG A 104 2.27 28.32 7.19
C ARG A 104 1.32 28.36 8.38
N TYR A 105 0.02 28.55 8.14
CA TYR A 105 -0.98 28.52 9.22
C TYR A 105 -1.14 27.11 9.82
N VAL A 106 -1.08 26.06 9.00
CA VAL A 106 -1.20 24.67 9.46
C VAL A 106 -0.09 24.30 10.45
N VAL A 107 1.15 24.75 10.22
CA VAL A 107 2.31 24.45 11.09
C VAL A 107 2.07 24.94 12.53
N SER A 108 1.31 26.00 12.71
CA SER A 108 1.01 26.60 14.01
C SER A 108 -0.26 26.05 14.67
N LEU A 109 -1.05 25.22 13.98
CA LEU A 109 -2.20 24.51 14.54
C LEU A 109 -1.78 23.28 15.37
N PRO A 110 -2.52 22.93 16.44
CA PRO A 110 -2.38 21.62 17.06
C PRO A 110 -2.58 20.50 16.01
N VAL A 111 -1.82 19.42 16.10
CA VAL A 111 -1.88 18.30 15.14
C VAL A 111 -3.31 17.74 14.98
N SER A 112 -4.11 17.72 16.06
CA SER A 112 -5.53 17.29 16.01
C SER A 112 -6.43 18.21 15.18
N GLU A 113 -5.97 19.42 14.90
CA GLU A 113 -6.70 20.47 14.17
C GLU A 113 -6.16 20.70 12.75
N HIS A 114 -5.16 19.92 12.33
CA HIS A 114 -4.63 20.00 10.97
C HIS A 114 -5.74 19.70 9.95
N PRO A 115 -5.83 20.49 8.86
CA PRO A 115 -6.81 20.26 7.82
C PRO A 115 -6.48 18.98 7.04
N ARG A 116 -7.49 18.29 6.56
CA ARG A 116 -7.39 17.23 5.56
C ARG A 116 -7.26 17.82 4.17
N TRP A 117 -7.97 18.94 3.94
CA TRP A 117 -8.03 19.62 2.67
C TRP A 117 -7.65 21.11 2.82
N ILE A 118 -6.87 21.62 1.86
CA ILE A 118 -6.69 23.06 1.67
C ILE A 118 -7.31 23.42 0.33
N VAL A 119 -8.20 24.41 0.34
CA VAL A 119 -8.85 24.95 -0.87
C VAL A 119 -8.40 26.38 -1.06
N THR A 120 -7.71 26.66 -2.17
CA THR A 120 -7.43 28.03 -2.57
C THR A 120 -8.42 28.46 -3.65
N CYS A 121 -8.90 29.69 -3.61
CA CYS A 121 -9.93 30.19 -4.52
C CYS A 121 -9.66 31.64 -4.91
N ASN A 122 -9.97 32.01 -6.18
CA ASN A 122 -9.88 33.36 -6.70
C ASN A 122 -11.21 33.82 -7.35
N PHE A 123 -12.33 33.25 -6.97
CA PHE A 123 -13.68 33.47 -7.53
C PHE A 123 -13.90 32.94 -8.95
N SER A 124 -12.87 32.59 -9.71
CA SER A 124 -13.00 31.96 -11.04
C SER A 124 -12.60 30.48 -11.05
N GLU A 125 -11.82 30.06 -10.08
CA GLU A 125 -11.37 28.69 -9.92
C GLU A 125 -11.13 28.33 -8.46
N PHE A 126 -11.21 27.03 -8.17
CA PHE A 126 -10.80 26.42 -6.92
C PHE A 126 -9.63 25.49 -7.20
N LEU A 127 -8.57 25.54 -6.38
CA LEU A 127 -7.53 24.52 -6.34
C LEU A 127 -7.67 23.76 -5.03
N VAL A 128 -7.88 22.46 -5.12
CA VAL A 128 -8.08 21.56 -3.98
C VAL A 128 -6.81 20.76 -3.75
N TYR A 129 -6.20 20.93 -2.58
CA TYR A 129 -4.98 20.24 -2.16
C TYR A 129 -5.31 19.18 -1.12
N ASP A 130 -4.87 17.95 -1.37
CA ASP A 130 -4.95 16.86 -0.41
C ASP A 130 -3.75 16.91 0.53
N MET A 131 -3.96 17.12 1.82
CA MET A 131 -2.87 17.20 2.80
C MET A 131 -2.29 15.83 3.19
N GLU A 132 -2.88 14.72 2.76
CA GLU A 132 -2.25 13.41 2.79
C GLU A 132 -1.26 13.25 1.62
N GLN A 133 -1.44 14.03 0.55
CA GLN A 133 -0.58 14.10 -0.62
C GLN A 133 -0.16 15.55 -0.93
N PRO A 134 0.52 16.26 -0.02
CA PRO A 134 0.75 17.70 -0.13
C PRO A 134 1.66 18.12 -1.28
N ASN A 135 2.29 17.17 -1.96
CA ASN A 135 3.17 17.38 -3.10
C ASN A 135 2.53 17.00 -4.44
N ALA A 136 1.31 16.45 -4.42
CA ALA A 136 0.54 16.21 -5.63
C ALA A 136 0.05 17.52 -6.25
N GLU A 137 -0.20 17.54 -7.56
CA GLU A 137 -0.84 18.68 -8.21
C GLU A 137 -2.25 18.87 -7.64
N PRO A 138 -2.64 20.11 -7.31
CA PRO A 138 -4.00 20.37 -6.83
C PRO A 138 -5.01 20.16 -7.93
N GLU A 139 -6.16 19.64 -7.57
CA GLU A 139 -7.26 19.58 -8.50
C GLU A 139 -7.85 20.96 -8.80
N GLN A 140 -7.92 21.30 -10.07
CA GLN A 140 -8.52 22.53 -10.53
C GLN A 140 -10.01 22.32 -10.85
N ILE A 141 -10.86 23.19 -10.32
CA ILE A 141 -12.29 23.24 -10.61
C ILE A 141 -12.61 24.66 -11.05
N LEU A 142 -13.01 24.84 -12.32
CA LEU A 142 -13.39 26.15 -12.83
C LEU A 142 -14.82 26.50 -12.39
N LEU A 143 -15.04 27.73 -12.00
CA LEU A 143 -16.37 28.22 -11.59
C LEU A 143 -17.42 27.96 -12.69
N GLU A 144 -17.10 28.17 -13.95
CA GLU A 144 -17.99 27.95 -15.07
C GLU A 144 -18.43 26.49 -15.25
N ASN A 145 -17.62 25.56 -14.80
CA ASN A 145 -17.91 24.13 -14.88
C ASN A 145 -18.64 23.60 -13.64
N LEU A 146 -18.83 24.43 -12.61
CA LEU A 146 -19.30 23.95 -11.30
C LEU A 146 -20.67 23.26 -11.36
N GLY A 147 -21.52 23.63 -12.31
CA GLY A 147 -22.80 22.95 -12.53
C GLY A 147 -22.69 21.48 -12.90
N LYS A 148 -21.59 21.09 -13.55
CA LYS A 148 -21.28 19.70 -13.92
C LYS A 148 -20.35 19.02 -12.89
N GLU A 149 -19.47 19.79 -12.24
CA GLU A 149 -18.39 19.30 -11.39
C GLU A 149 -18.62 19.54 -9.88
N TYR A 150 -19.82 19.97 -9.45
CA TYR A 150 -20.15 20.27 -8.06
C TYR A 150 -19.81 19.14 -7.07
N TYR A 151 -19.87 17.89 -7.54
CA TYR A 151 -19.59 16.71 -6.73
C TYR A 151 -18.16 16.69 -6.18
N ARG A 152 -17.22 17.35 -6.86
CA ARG A 152 -15.82 17.49 -6.46
C ARG A 152 -15.63 18.39 -5.23
N LEU A 153 -16.63 19.22 -4.89
CA LEU A 153 -16.65 20.05 -3.68
C LEU A 153 -17.56 19.49 -2.57
N MET A 154 -18.15 18.30 -2.74
CA MET A 154 -19.04 17.73 -1.72
C MET A 154 -18.34 17.45 -0.39
N PHE A 155 -17.03 17.22 -0.37
CA PHE A 155 -16.25 17.07 0.85
C PHE A 155 -16.28 18.31 1.75
N LEU A 156 -16.63 19.47 1.24
CA LEU A 156 -16.84 20.69 2.06
C LEU A 156 -17.95 20.50 3.09
N VAL A 157 -18.97 19.71 2.78
CA VAL A 157 -20.19 19.57 3.58
C VAL A 157 -20.39 18.17 4.17
N ASP A 158 -19.74 17.15 3.65
CA ASP A 158 -19.87 15.76 4.11
C ASP A 158 -18.49 15.07 4.19
N ALA A 159 -17.97 14.94 5.40
CA ALA A 159 -16.68 14.28 5.66
C ALA A 159 -16.65 12.77 5.30
N LYS A 160 -17.80 12.15 5.05
CA LYS A 160 -17.90 10.73 4.63
C LYS A 160 -17.87 10.56 3.11
N LYS A 161 -18.06 11.64 2.36
CA LYS A 161 -17.90 11.58 0.91
C LYS A 161 -16.43 11.83 0.60
N GLU A 162 -15.79 10.77 0.09
CA GLU A 162 -14.46 10.88 -0.47
C GLU A 162 -14.48 11.90 -1.62
N HIS A 163 -13.40 12.66 -1.72
CA HIS A 163 -13.19 13.53 -2.85
C HIS A 163 -13.01 12.65 -4.08
N LEU A 164 -14.00 12.60 -4.97
CA LEU A 164 -13.88 11.95 -6.27
C LEU A 164 -13.07 12.87 -7.17
N SER A 165 -11.81 12.52 -7.39
CA SER A 165 -10.97 13.22 -8.34
C SER A 165 -11.53 13.04 -9.76
N LYS A 166 -11.40 14.07 -10.59
CA LYS A 166 -11.74 13.99 -12.02
C LYS A 166 -10.95 12.86 -12.68
N GLU A 167 -9.67 12.71 -12.27
CA GLU A 167 -8.76 11.69 -12.78
C GLU A 167 -9.26 10.26 -12.54
N ILE A 168 -9.77 9.95 -11.35
CA ILE A 168 -10.30 8.61 -11.03
C ILE A 168 -11.53 8.30 -11.90
N LYS A 169 -12.40 9.27 -12.10
CA LYS A 169 -13.60 9.09 -12.93
C LYS A 169 -13.23 8.87 -14.40
N VAL A 170 -12.39 9.75 -14.95
CA VAL A 170 -11.91 9.66 -16.34
C VAL A 170 -11.19 8.34 -16.58
N SER A 171 -10.37 7.93 -15.63
CA SER A 171 -9.61 6.68 -15.73
C SER A 171 -10.48 5.43 -15.71
N LYS A 172 -11.56 5.45 -14.93
CA LYS A 172 -12.53 4.35 -14.92
C LYS A 172 -13.27 4.26 -16.26
N GLU A 173 -13.71 5.38 -16.79
CA GLU A 173 -14.38 5.48 -18.09
C GLU A 173 -13.44 5.01 -19.22
N ALA A 174 -12.18 5.44 -19.20
CA ALA A 174 -11.15 4.96 -20.15
C ALA A 174 -10.96 3.43 -20.05
N GLY A 175 -10.90 2.88 -18.82
CA GLY A 175 -10.78 1.44 -18.60
C GLY A 175 -11.92 0.63 -19.18
N GLU A 176 -13.13 1.13 -19.11
CA GLU A 176 -14.31 0.51 -19.71
C GLU A 176 -14.25 0.54 -21.24
N ILE A 177 -13.77 1.65 -21.83
CA ILE A 177 -13.61 1.77 -23.29
C ILE A 177 -12.53 0.82 -23.81
N VAL A 178 -11.34 0.82 -23.19
CA VAL A 178 -10.24 -0.08 -23.59
C VAL A 178 -10.64 -1.55 -23.41
N GLY A 179 -11.35 -1.88 -22.33
CA GLY A 179 -11.86 -3.23 -22.12
C GLY A 179 -12.78 -3.68 -23.24
N LYS A 180 -13.70 -2.83 -23.71
CA LYS A 180 -14.58 -3.13 -24.83
C LYS A 180 -13.80 -3.31 -26.14
N ILE A 181 -12.83 -2.43 -26.42
CA ILE A 181 -11.97 -2.56 -27.63
C ILE A 181 -11.18 -3.87 -27.56
N TYR A 182 -10.59 -4.18 -26.39
CA TYR A 182 -9.81 -5.40 -26.20
C TYR A 182 -10.65 -6.67 -26.40
N GLU A 183 -11.82 -6.75 -25.78
CA GLU A 183 -12.73 -7.89 -25.91
C GLU A 183 -13.19 -8.07 -27.36
N ALA A 184 -13.60 -6.99 -28.01
CA ALA A 184 -14.04 -7.03 -29.41
C ALA A 184 -12.92 -7.40 -30.40
N LEU A 185 -11.67 -6.95 -30.14
CA LEU A 185 -10.50 -7.37 -30.94
C LEU A 185 -10.13 -8.83 -30.68
N LEU A 186 -10.18 -9.29 -29.44
CA LEU A 186 -9.86 -10.67 -29.06
C LEU A 186 -10.75 -11.69 -29.81
N GLU A 187 -12.01 -11.36 -30.00
CA GLU A 187 -12.97 -12.19 -30.74
C GLU A 187 -12.62 -12.32 -32.25
N GLN A 188 -11.78 -11.41 -32.76
CA GLN A 188 -11.39 -11.41 -34.20
C GLN A 188 -10.08 -12.15 -34.46
N TYR A 189 -9.33 -12.57 -33.44
CA TYR A 189 -8.17 -13.43 -33.64
C TYR A 189 -8.61 -14.89 -33.70
N ASP A 190 -8.03 -15.64 -34.66
CA ASP A 190 -8.41 -17.05 -34.92
C ASP A 190 -8.01 -18.01 -33.79
N ASP A 191 -7.01 -17.64 -32.96
CA ASP A 191 -6.54 -18.44 -31.86
C ASP A 191 -6.16 -17.55 -30.63
N ASN A 192 -6.00 -18.20 -29.48
CA ASN A 192 -5.51 -17.57 -28.24
C ASN A 192 -4.06 -17.95 -27.97
N SER A 193 -3.24 -18.10 -29.00
CA SER A 193 -1.80 -18.36 -28.84
C SER A 193 -1.12 -17.20 -28.08
N PRO A 194 -0.01 -17.45 -27.39
CA PRO A 194 0.75 -16.39 -26.74
C PRO A 194 1.16 -15.29 -27.72
N GLU A 195 1.40 -15.63 -28.97
CA GLU A 195 1.79 -14.70 -30.03
C GLU A 195 0.61 -13.81 -30.46
N ALA A 196 -0.57 -14.38 -30.68
CA ALA A 196 -1.80 -13.63 -30.99
C ALA A 196 -2.19 -12.68 -29.85
N LEU A 197 -2.10 -13.13 -28.61
CA LEU A 197 -2.35 -12.29 -27.42
C LEU A 197 -1.32 -11.15 -27.32
N ARG A 198 -0.05 -11.38 -27.68
CA ARG A 198 0.96 -10.34 -27.74
C ARG A 198 0.63 -9.29 -28.81
N TRP A 199 0.26 -9.70 -30.01
CA TRP A 199 -0.15 -8.78 -31.08
C TRP A 199 -1.37 -7.95 -30.69
N LEU A 200 -2.39 -8.58 -30.08
CA LEU A 200 -3.57 -7.91 -29.55
C LEU A 200 -3.19 -6.81 -28.55
N ASN A 201 -2.31 -7.13 -27.59
CA ASN A 201 -1.84 -6.21 -26.57
C ASN A 201 -1.14 -4.99 -27.19
N ILE A 202 -0.20 -5.23 -28.15
CA ILE A 202 0.51 -4.15 -28.83
C ILE A 202 -0.46 -3.30 -29.66
N LEU A 203 -1.42 -3.93 -30.34
CA LEU A 203 -2.43 -3.23 -31.14
C LEU A 203 -3.26 -2.29 -30.26
N CYS A 204 -3.73 -2.77 -29.09
CA CYS A 204 -4.48 -1.95 -28.17
C CYS A 204 -3.67 -0.74 -27.67
N VAL A 205 -2.39 -0.92 -27.30
CA VAL A 205 -1.52 0.19 -26.88
C VAL A 205 -1.34 1.22 -28.01
N ARG A 206 -1.14 0.77 -29.24
CA ARG A 206 -0.99 1.66 -30.42
C ARG A 206 -2.26 2.47 -30.69
N ILE A 207 -3.43 1.83 -30.63
CA ILE A 207 -4.73 2.51 -30.80
C ILE A 207 -4.92 3.57 -29.70
N VAL A 208 -4.76 3.20 -28.43
CA VAL A 208 -4.94 4.13 -27.32
C VAL A 208 -3.92 5.25 -27.35
N PHE A 209 -2.67 4.98 -27.77
CA PHE A 209 -1.69 6.04 -27.99
C PHE A 209 -2.13 7.01 -29.10
N CYS A 210 -2.69 6.53 -30.22
CA CYS A 210 -3.17 7.39 -31.31
C CYS A 210 -4.35 8.27 -30.86
N LEU A 211 -5.30 7.72 -30.08
CA LEU A 211 -6.40 8.45 -29.49
C LEU A 211 -5.89 9.54 -28.54
N TYR A 212 -4.95 9.18 -27.67
CA TYR A 212 -4.31 10.15 -26.78
C TYR A 212 -3.55 11.24 -27.58
N ALA A 213 -2.79 10.86 -28.59
CA ALA A 213 -1.99 11.77 -29.40
C ALA A 213 -2.85 12.83 -30.15
N GLU A 214 -4.06 12.44 -30.53
CA GLU A 214 -5.05 13.32 -31.16
C GLU A 214 -5.57 14.35 -30.14
N ASP A 215 -6.12 13.91 -29.02
CA ASP A 215 -6.71 14.78 -28.00
C ASP A 215 -5.66 15.62 -27.28
N ALA A 216 -4.50 15.01 -27.03
CA ALA A 216 -3.35 15.72 -26.50
C ALA A 216 -2.73 16.68 -27.53
N GLY A 217 -3.17 16.74 -28.84
CA GLY A 217 -2.71 17.57 -29.96
C GLY A 217 -1.27 17.33 -30.32
N ILE A 218 -0.73 16.15 -30.04
CA ILE A 218 0.48 15.63 -30.68
C ILE A 218 0.22 15.46 -32.17
N PHE A 219 -0.97 14.97 -32.51
CA PHE A 219 -1.54 15.07 -33.85
C PHE A 219 -2.41 16.34 -33.96
N THR A 220 -2.82 16.73 -35.17
CA THR A 220 -3.83 17.78 -35.32
C THR A 220 -5.19 17.29 -34.81
N HIS A 221 -6.02 18.20 -34.34
CA HIS A 221 -7.33 17.87 -33.76
C HIS A 221 -8.13 17.00 -34.75
N ASP A 222 -8.74 15.91 -34.23
CA ASP A 222 -9.55 14.94 -34.98
C ASP A 222 -8.81 14.23 -36.12
N GLN A 223 -7.49 14.27 -36.21
CA GLN A 223 -6.71 13.72 -37.33
C GLN A 223 -6.81 12.21 -37.46
N PHE A 224 -6.78 11.50 -36.32
CA PHE A 224 -6.90 10.03 -36.30
C PHE A 224 -8.33 9.59 -36.60
N TYR A 225 -9.31 10.30 -36.02
CA TYR A 225 -10.71 10.11 -36.34
C TYR A 225 -11.01 10.36 -37.82
N ASP A 226 -10.62 11.52 -38.36
CA ASP A 226 -10.83 11.90 -39.77
C ASP A 226 -10.18 10.90 -40.75
N PHE A 227 -9.03 10.37 -40.38
CA PHE A 227 -8.37 9.35 -41.17
C PHE A 227 -9.16 8.05 -41.18
N LEU A 228 -9.49 7.48 -40.02
CA LEU A 228 -10.18 6.20 -39.91
C LEU A 228 -11.63 6.24 -40.40
N SER A 229 -12.33 7.36 -40.23
CA SER A 229 -13.74 7.51 -40.64
C SER A 229 -13.97 7.32 -42.14
N ARG A 230 -12.92 7.46 -42.97
CA ARG A 230 -12.98 7.29 -44.40
C ARG A 230 -12.97 5.83 -44.86
N TYR A 231 -12.71 4.89 -43.95
CA TYR A 231 -12.59 3.48 -44.26
C TYR A 231 -13.75 2.69 -43.71
N GLU A 232 -14.29 1.76 -44.48
CA GLU A 232 -15.25 0.76 -44.04
C GLU A 232 -14.55 -0.31 -43.18
N ALA A 233 -15.31 -1.10 -42.40
CA ALA A 233 -14.78 -2.12 -41.52
C ALA A 233 -13.79 -3.09 -42.22
N GLU A 234 -14.09 -3.48 -43.44
CA GLU A 234 -13.24 -4.39 -44.24
C GLU A 234 -11.85 -3.83 -44.57
N ASP A 235 -11.72 -2.50 -44.66
CA ASP A 235 -10.49 -1.79 -44.97
C ASP A 235 -9.72 -1.27 -43.75
N MET A 236 -10.30 -1.33 -42.57
CA MET A 236 -9.69 -0.81 -41.32
C MET A 236 -8.33 -1.46 -41.01
N ARG A 237 -8.21 -2.77 -41.18
CA ARG A 237 -6.96 -3.50 -41.04
C ARG A 237 -5.83 -2.90 -41.88
N ARG A 238 -6.13 -2.59 -43.12
CA ARG A 238 -5.16 -2.00 -44.05
C ARG A 238 -4.84 -0.55 -43.67
N ALA A 239 -5.84 0.22 -43.32
CA ALA A 239 -5.66 1.61 -42.92
C ALA A 239 -4.73 1.73 -41.68
N LEU A 240 -4.95 0.92 -40.63
CA LEU A 240 -4.11 0.91 -39.47
C LEU A 240 -2.68 0.46 -39.75
N ARG A 241 -2.50 -0.56 -40.57
CA ARG A 241 -1.16 -1.00 -40.98
C ARG A 241 -0.40 0.10 -41.72
N ASP A 242 -1.03 0.73 -42.70
CA ASP A 242 -0.45 1.81 -43.50
C ASP A 242 -0.14 3.03 -42.60
N LEU A 243 -0.99 3.36 -41.63
CA LEU A 243 -0.75 4.40 -40.61
C LEU A 243 0.44 4.07 -39.73
N PHE A 244 0.52 2.87 -39.15
CA PHE A 244 1.61 2.48 -38.27
C PHE A 244 2.97 2.47 -39.00
N GLU A 245 3.00 2.09 -40.24
CA GLU A 245 4.20 2.20 -41.10
C GLU A 245 4.62 3.66 -41.28
N VAL A 246 3.67 4.57 -41.50
CA VAL A 246 3.95 6.00 -41.66
C VAL A 246 4.44 6.62 -40.35
N LEU A 247 3.83 6.27 -39.20
CA LEU A 247 4.25 6.74 -37.87
C LEU A 247 5.67 6.26 -37.53
N ASN A 248 6.08 5.10 -38.04
CA ASN A 248 7.43 4.54 -37.86
C ASN A 248 8.45 5.01 -38.91
N THR A 249 8.04 5.76 -39.96
CA THR A 249 8.92 6.14 -41.05
C THR A 249 9.23 7.63 -41.04
N PRO A 250 10.54 8.03 -40.91
CA PRO A 250 10.97 9.42 -41.00
C PRO A 250 10.52 10.08 -42.29
N PHE A 251 10.22 11.37 -42.27
CA PHE A 251 9.70 12.13 -43.44
C PHE A 251 10.55 11.95 -44.68
N GLU A 252 11.87 11.94 -44.51
CA GLU A 252 12.83 11.84 -45.63
C GLU A 252 12.83 10.47 -46.32
N LYS A 253 12.34 9.44 -45.63
CA LYS A 253 12.29 8.04 -46.10
C LYS A 253 10.92 7.64 -46.64
N ARG A 254 9.90 8.50 -46.48
CA ARG A 254 8.54 8.22 -46.91
C ARG A 254 8.41 8.20 -48.42
N SER A 255 7.53 7.32 -48.92
CA SER A 255 7.24 7.24 -50.35
C SER A 255 6.65 8.55 -50.88
N LYS A 256 7.12 9.00 -52.06
CA LYS A 256 6.55 10.17 -52.76
C LYS A 256 5.09 9.94 -53.22
N TYR A 257 4.65 8.70 -53.30
CA TYR A 257 3.31 8.30 -53.70
C TYR A 257 2.36 8.06 -52.53
N LEU A 258 2.80 8.36 -51.32
CA LEU A 258 1.94 8.28 -50.15
C LEU A 258 0.76 9.23 -50.26
N LYS A 259 -0.43 8.81 -49.81
CA LYS A 259 -1.63 9.65 -49.77
C LYS A 259 -1.41 10.86 -48.90
N ASP A 260 -2.03 11.98 -49.23
CA ASP A 260 -1.81 13.26 -48.53
C ASP A 260 -2.32 13.22 -47.08
N ASP A 261 -3.37 12.46 -46.77
CA ASP A 261 -3.88 12.22 -45.43
C ASP A 261 -2.85 11.48 -44.54
N LEU A 262 -2.17 10.46 -45.04
CA LEU A 262 -1.11 9.76 -44.38
C LEU A 262 0.17 10.61 -44.25
N LYS A 263 0.50 11.44 -45.28
CA LYS A 263 1.65 12.36 -45.20
C LYS A 263 1.52 13.38 -44.08
N ALA A 264 0.29 13.74 -43.70
CA ALA A 264 0.01 14.72 -42.66
C ALA A 264 0.39 14.21 -41.26
N PHE A 265 0.44 12.89 -41.04
CA PHE A 265 0.86 12.36 -39.73
C PHE A 265 2.33 12.59 -39.49
N GLN A 266 2.65 13.01 -38.30
CA GLN A 266 4.02 13.25 -37.86
C GLN A 266 4.76 11.92 -37.65
N TYR A 267 6.09 11.94 -37.82
CA TYR A 267 6.95 10.82 -37.45
C TYR A 267 7.05 10.69 -35.95
N THR A 268 6.57 9.57 -35.43
CA THR A 268 6.45 9.39 -33.95
C THR A 268 7.73 8.83 -33.32
N ASN A 269 8.39 7.86 -33.98
CA ASN A 269 9.58 7.16 -33.47
C ASN A 269 9.32 6.44 -32.11
N GLY A 270 10.34 6.06 -31.40
CA GLY A 270 10.26 5.55 -30.01
C GLY A 270 10.08 4.04 -29.88
N GLY A 271 10.06 3.29 -30.98
CA GLY A 271 9.94 1.82 -30.98
C GLY A 271 8.51 1.30 -30.85
N LEU A 272 7.51 2.15 -30.52
CA LEU A 272 6.12 1.71 -30.34
C LEU A 272 5.53 1.08 -31.62
N PHE A 273 5.90 1.61 -32.78
CA PHE A 273 5.40 1.15 -34.08
C PHE A 273 6.41 0.29 -34.84
N GLU A 274 7.56 -0.07 -34.29
CA GLU A 274 8.67 -0.77 -34.93
C GLU A 274 8.34 -2.24 -35.20
N GLU A 275 7.73 -2.92 -34.21
CA GLU A 275 7.41 -4.34 -34.34
C GLU A 275 6.26 -4.56 -35.34
N GLU A 276 6.43 -5.51 -36.28
CA GLU A 276 5.37 -5.93 -37.20
C GLU A 276 4.42 -6.86 -36.46
N ILE A 277 3.11 -6.51 -36.41
CA ILE A 277 2.06 -7.27 -35.76
C ILE A 277 0.98 -7.70 -36.75
N GLU A 278 0.35 -8.83 -36.45
CA GLU A 278 -0.86 -9.24 -37.17
C GLU A 278 -2.05 -8.45 -36.67
N ILE A 279 -2.68 -7.64 -37.51
CA ILE A 279 -3.90 -6.89 -37.19
C ILE A 279 -5.09 -7.73 -37.71
N PRO A 280 -6.12 -8.02 -36.87
CA PRO A 280 -7.27 -8.81 -37.30
C PRO A 280 -8.20 -7.99 -38.20
N GLN A 281 -9.20 -8.64 -38.76
CA GLN A 281 -10.28 -7.97 -39.48
C GLN A 281 -11.16 -7.23 -38.51
N PHE A 282 -11.72 -6.10 -38.90
CA PHE A 282 -12.63 -5.31 -38.12
C PHE A 282 -14.09 -5.65 -38.46
N THR A 283 -14.93 -5.71 -37.41
CA THR A 283 -16.39 -5.70 -37.57
C THR A 283 -16.90 -4.28 -37.56
N GLU A 284 -18.10 -4.05 -38.09
CA GLU A 284 -18.72 -2.72 -38.04
C GLU A 284 -18.97 -2.25 -36.61
N GLU A 285 -19.29 -3.17 -35.70
CA GLU A 285 -19.46 -2.86 -34.28
C GLU A 285 -18.14 -2.38 -33.64
N LEU A 286 -17.01 -3.07 -33.91
CA LEU A 286 -15.69 -2.66 -33.43
C LEU A 286 -15.27 -1.32 -34.05
N ARG A 287 -15.53 -1.11 -35.34
CA ARG A 287 -15.30 0.17 -36.02
C ARG A 287 -16.07 1.32 -35.35
N MET A 288 -17.36 1.13 -35.12
CA MET A 288 -18.20 2.14 -34.44
C MET A 288 -17.76 2.38 -33.00
N THR A 289 -17.34 1.35 -32.26
CA THR A 289 -16.80 1.50 -30.93
C THR A 289 -15.56 2.38 -30.91
N LEU A 290 -14.67 2.17 -31.88
CA LEU A 290 -13.44 2.96 -32.01
C LEU A 290 -13.73 4.41 -32.41
N LEU A 291 -14.55 4.63 -33.42
CA LEU A 291 -14.83 5.97 -33.95
C LEU A 291 -15.72 6.80 -33.01
N GLN A 292 -16.83 6.23 -32.53
CA GLN A 292 -17.80 6.96 -31.73
C GLN A 292 -17.41 6.99 -30.25
N ASN A 293 -17.31 5.83 -29.62
CA ASN A 293 -17.13 5.78 -28.17
C ASN A 293 -15.73 6.16 -27.71
N ALA A 294 -14.72 5.72 -28.51
CA ALA A 294 -13.34 5.94 -28.09
C ALA A 294 -12.78 7.28 -28.61
N SER A 295 -13.12 7.71 -29.82
CA SER A 295 -12.55 8.95 -30.38
C SER A 295 -13.42 10.17 -30.14
N LEU A 296 -14.75 10.16 -30.42
CA LEU A 296 -15.60 11.35 -30.31
C LEU A 296 -16.16 11.61 -28.91
N ASP A 297 -16.56 10.54 -28.20
CA ASP A 297 -17.31 10.69 -26.94
C ASP A 297 -16.38 10.81 -25.71
N PHE A 298 -15.06 10.60 -25.86
CA PHE A 298 -14.11 10.56 -24.75
C PHE A 298 -12.85 11.40 -25.04
N ASP A 299 -12.42 12.23 -24.07
CA ASP A 299 -11.20 13.05 -24.15
C ASP A 299 -10.01 12.34 -23.46
N TRP A 300 -9.12 11.76 -24.24
CA TRP A 300 -7.95 11.02 -23.76
C TRP A 300 -6.87 11.93 -23.16
N SER A 301 -6.87 13.22 -23.45
CA SER A 301 -5.89 14.16 -22.89
C SER A 301 -6.02 14.33 -21.37
N GLU A 302 -7.16 13.98 -20.83
CA GLU A 302 -7.45 14.05 -19.39
C GLU A 302 -7.01 12.79 -18.59
N ILE A 303 -6.52 11.73 -19.26
CA ILE A 303 -6.04 10.52 -18.58
C ILE A 303 -4.73 10.79 -17.86
N SER A 304 -4.66 10.40 -16.59
CA SER A 304 -3.40 10.34 -15.85
C SER A 304 -2.47 9.26 -16.44
N PRO A 305 -1.22 9.60 -16.80
CA PRO A 305 -0.26 8.63 -17.31
C PRO A 305 0.01 7.48 -16.35
N THR A 306 -0.05 7.72 -15.05
CA THR A 306 0.12 6.70 -14.00
C THR A 306 -1.01 5.66 -14.08
N ILE A 307 -2.22 6.10 -14.42
CA ILE A 307 -3.38 5.22 -14.56
C ILE A 307 -3.40 4.51 -15.91
N PHE A 308 -2.76 5.08 -16.94
CA PHE A 308 -2.59 4.42 -18.24
C PHE A 308 -2.00 3.00 -18.07
N GLY A 309 -0.97 2.85 -17.24
CA GLY A 309 -0.40 1.55 -16.91
C GLY A 309 -1.39 0.59 -16.24
N ALA A 310 -2.16 1.09 -15.27
CA ALA A 310 -3.17 0.30 -14.57
C ALA A 310 -4.30 -0.20 -15.48
N LEU A 311 -4.66 0.60 -16.44
CA LEU A 311 -5.71 0.32 -17.40
C LEU A 311 -5.38 -0.95 -18.23
N PHE A 312 -4.16 -1.04 -18.73
CA PHE A 312 -3.70 -2.22 -19.45
C PHE A 312 -3.48 -3.43 -18.55
N GLU A 313 -2.99 -3.23 -17.34
CA GLU A 313 -2.86 -4.31 -16.36
C GLU A 313 -4.22 -4.91 -15.97
N SER A 314 -5.29 -4.12 -15.95
CA SER A 314 -6.64 -4.60 -15.68
C SER A 314 -7.24 -5.45 -16.82
N THR A 315 -6.84 -5.23 -18.07
CA THR A 315 -7.31 -5.95 -19.26
C THR A 315 -6.56 -7.27 -19.51
N LEU A 316 -5.35 -7.43 -18.95
CA LEU A 316 -4.59 -8.68 -19.05
C LEU A 316 -5.32 -9.87 -18.42
N ASN A 317 -5.07 -11.07 -18.99
CA ASN A 317 -5.66 -12.33 -18.55
C ASN A 317 -5.54 -12.51 -17.00
N PRO A 318 -6.65 -12.81 -16.30
CA PRO A 318 -6.67 -13.02 -14.83
C PRO A 318 -5.70 -14.09 -14.32
N GLU A 319 -5.31 -15.06 -15.14
CA GLU A 319 -4.36 -16.13 -14.77
C GLU A 319 -2.92 -15.64 -14.75
N THR A 320 -2.50 -14.81 -15.71
CA THR A 320 -1.17 -14.19 -15.73
C THR A 320 -1.01 -13.17 -14.61
N ARG A 321 -2.07 -12.45 -14.27
CA ARG A 321 -2.12 -11.51 -13.15
C ARG A 321 -1.86 -12.21 -11.81
N ARG A 322 -2.50 -13.36 -11.56
CA ARG A 322 -2.34 -14.14 -10.31
C ARG A 322 -0.98 -14.80 -10.18
N SER A 323 -0.41 -15.29 -11.27
CA SER A 323 0.86 -15.99 -11.27
C SER A 323 2.07 -15.03 -11.21
N GLY A 324 1.94 -13.82 -11.75
CA GLY A 324 3.00 -12.81 -11.79
C GLY A 324 3.15 -11.97 -10.51
N GLY A 325 2.15 -11.98 -9.62
CA GLY A 325 2.16 -11.12 -8.41
C GLY A 325 2.05 -9.63 -8.73
N MET A 326 1.58 -9.29 -9.93
CA MET A 326 1.39 -7.91 -10.37
C MET A 326 0.19 -7.28 -9.66
N HIS A 327 0.42 -6.18 -8.96
CA HIS A 327 -0.59 -5.40 -8.26
C HIS A 327 -0.41 -3.93 -8.61
N TYR A 328 -1.45 -3.32 -9.16
CA TYR A 328 -1.47 -1.88 -9.38
C TYR A 328 -1.12 -1.12 -8.11
N THR A 329 -0.25 -0.14 -8.26
CA THR A 329 0.16 0.74 -7.16
C THR A 329 -0.51 2.10 -7.34
N SER A 330 -1.43 2.46 -6.44
CA SER A 330 -2.10 3.76 -6.46
C SER A 330 -1.11 4.91 -6.24
N ILE A 331 -1.43 6.08 -6.75
CA ILE A 331 -0.62 7.31 -6.60
C ILE A 331 -0.34 7.58 -5.12
N GLU A 332 -1.35 7.45 -4.25
CA GLU A 332 -1.19 7.59 -2.80
C GLU A 332 -0.10 6.66 -2.23
N ASN A 333 -0.08 5.40 -2.67
CA ASN A 333 0.90 4.44 -2.19
C ASN A 333 2.30 4.69 -2.77
N ILE A 334 2.39 5.24 -4.01
CA ILE A 334 3.67 5.69 -4.59
C ILE A 334 4.24 6.83 -3.74
N HIS A 335 3.43 7.81 -3.36
CA HIS A 335 3.85 8.93 -2.53
C HIS A 335 4.30 8.51 -1.12
N LYS A 336 3.75 7.44 -0.54
CA LYS A 336 4.29 6.86 0.70
C LYS A 336 5.75 6.40 0.56
N VAL A 337 6.20 6.10 -0.65
CA VAL A 337 7.60 5.73 -0.94
C VAL A 337 8.43 6.95 -1.30
N ILE A 338 8.03 7.72 -2.32
CA ILE A 338 8.85 8.78 -2.92
C ILE A 338 8.95 10.04 -2.04
N ASP A 339 7.89 10.38 -1.29
CA ASP A 339 7.88 11.56 -0.43
C ASP A 339 8.97 11.50 0.65
N PRO A 340 9.03 10.46 1.50
CA PRO A 340 10.08 10.38 2.50
C PRO A 340 11.46 10.04 1.93
N LEU A 341 11.52 9.42 0.74
CA LEU A 341 12.78 9.05 0.11
C LEU A 341 13.54 10.27 -0.40
N PHE A 342 12.88 11.18 -1.12
CA PHE A 342 13.51 12.36 -1.72
C PHE A 342 12.59 13.58 -1.86
N LEU A 343 11.30 13.41 -2.18
CA LEU A 343 10.44 14.49 -2.65
C LEU A 343 10.22 15.57 -1.57
N ASN A 344 9.99 15.16 -0.30
CA ASN A 344 9.88 16.09 0.82
C ASN A 344 11.16 16.93 1.04
N GLY A 345 12.33 16.36 0.74
CA GLY A 345 13.60 17.06 0.79
C GLY A 345 13.73 18.12 -0.29
N LEU A 346 13.38 17.74 -1.52
CA LEU A 346 13.39 18.64 -2.68
C LEU A 346 12.39 19.78 -2.51
N ARG A 347 11.18 19.46 -2.03
CA ARG A 347 10.14 20.47 -1.79
C ARG A 347 10.58 21.51 -0.77
N ARG A 348 11.14 21.07 0.35
CA ARG A 348 11.64 21.98 1.39
C ARG A 348 12.75 22.89 0.86
N GLU A 349 13.67 22.35 0.05
CA GLU A 349 14.71 23.15 -0.56
C GLU A 349 14.14 24.22 -1.50
N LEU A 350 13.11 23.88 -2.31
CA LEU A 350 12.43 24.86 -3.15
C LEU A 350 11.73 25.93 -2.31
N ASP A 351 11.00 25.53 -1.26
CA ASP A 351 10.34 26.46 -0.34
C ASP A 351 11.34 27.45 0.30
N GLU A 352 12.53 26.96 0.72
CA GLU A 352 13.61 27.81 1.25
C GLU A 352 14.18 28.77 0.20
N ILE A 353 14.29 28.33 -1.06
CA ILE A 353 14.75 29.19 -2.17
C ILE A 353 13.72 30.30 -2.47
N LEU A 354 12.44 29.97 -2.43
CA LEU A 354 11.36 30.93 -2.68
C LEU A 354 11.27 32.00 -1.57
N GLU A 355 11.72 31.70 -0.35
CA GLU A 355 11.82 32.67 0.73
C GLU A 355 12.96 33.69 0.57
N GLU A 356 13.90 33.49 -0.40
CA GLU A 356 15.01 34.41 -0.65
C GLU A 356 14.50 35.77 -1.14
N LYS A 357 14.81 36.81 -0.38
CA LYS A 357 14.30 38.17 -0.61
C LYS A 357 14.98 38.89 -1.77
N VAL A 358 16.23 38.51 -2.08
CA VAL A 358 17.02 39.13 -3.15
C VAL A 358 16.79 38.39 -4.46
N GLU A 359 16.03 38.98 -5.36
CA GLU A 359 15.59 38.39 -6.62
C GLU A 359 16.74 37.75 -7.43
N LYS A 360 17.85 38.45 -7.60
CA LYS A 360 19.02 37.96 -8.35
C LYS A 360 19.63 36.69 -7.70
N GLN A 361 19.63 36.61 -6.37
CA GLN A 361 20.11 35.41 -5.65
C GLN A 361 19.08 34.29 -5.74
N ARG A 362 17.81 34.60 -5.65
CA ARG A 362 16.71 33.62 -5.81
C ARG A 362 16.79 32.97 -7.19
N ILE A 363 16.88 33.75 -8.28
CA ILE A 363 16.99 33.21 -9.64
C ILE A 363 18.22 32.28 -9.75
N LYS A 364 19.37 32.70 -9.26
CA LYS A 364 20.58 31.86 -9.28
C LYS A 364 20.42 30.56 -8.51
N LYS A 365 19.72 30.58 -7.37
CA LYS A 365 19.40 29.38 -6.59
C LYS A 365 18.40 28.48 -7.32
N LEU A 366 17.38 29.06 -7.99
CA LEU A 366 16.41 28.32 -8.82
C LEU A 366 17.11 27.62 -10.00
N ASP A 367 18.07 28.27 -10.67
CA ASP A 367 18.85 27.66 -11.73
C ASP A 367 19.63 26.44 -11.22
N ALA A 368 20.34 26.59 -10.10
CA ALA A 368 21.10 25.51 -9.50
C ALA A 368 20.19 24.36 -9.00
N TYR A 369 19.00 24.69 -8.50
CA TYR A 369 18.01 23.71 -8.09
C TYR A 369 17.45 22.95 -9.28
N GLN A 370 17.13 23.61 -10.38
CA GLN A 370 16.69 22.98 -11.62
C GLN A 370 17.79 22.07 -12.20
N ASP A 371 19.06 22.47 -12.20
CA ASP A 371 20.18 21.62 -12.59
C ASP A 371 20.29 20.38 -11.69
N ARG A 372 20.04 20.54 -10.39
CA ARG A 372 19.98 19.43 -9.46
C ARG A 372 18.83 18.47 -9.79
N LEU A 373 17.62 18.96 -10.04
CA LEU A 373 16.49 18.10 -10.44
C LEU A 373 16.84 17.29 -11.69
N ALA A 374 17.49 17.92 -12.68
CA ALA A 374 17.89 17.28 -13.92
C ALA A 374 19.04 16.27 -13.76
N SER A 375 19.80 16.33 -12.67
CA SER A 375 20.91 15.39 -12.39
C SER A 375 20.49 14.14 -11.64
N LEU A 376 19.31 14.11 -11.02
CA LEU A 376 18.83 12.97 -10.24
C LEU A 376 18.47 11.78 -11.13
N THR A 377 18.76 10.57 -10.67
CA THR A 377 18.50 9.33 -11.39
C THR A 377 17.81 8.30 -10.53
N PHE A 378 16.92 7.53 -11.13
CA PHE A 378 15.98 6.63 -10.45
C PHE A 378 15.96 5.27 -11.10
N LEU A 379 15.92 4.19 -10.30
CA LEU A 379 15.77 2.81 -10.76
C LEU A 379 14.58 2.16 -10.06
N ASP A 380 13.68 1.59 -10.85
CA ASP A 380 12.67 0.63 -10.36
C ASP A 380 13.01 -0.78 -10.89
N PRO A 381 13.49 -1.69 -10.03
CA PRO A 381 13.89 -3.04 -10.45
C PRO A 381 12.74 -4.05 -10.59
N ALA A 382 11.50 -3.59 -10.58
CA ALA A 382 10.29 -4.37 -10.85
C ALA A 382 9.18 -3.41 -11.28
N CYS A 383 9.44 -2.65 -12.37
CA CYS A 383 8.68 -1.44 -12.67
C CYS A 383 7.25 -1.68 -13.15
N GLY A 384 6.90 -2.92 -13.55
CA GLY A 384 5.58 -3.21 -14.08
C GLY A 384 5.26 -2.29 -15.26
N SER A 385 4.09 -1.68 -15.21
CA SER A 385 3.63 -0.65 -16.15
C SER A 385 4.25 0.74 -15.94
N GLY A 386 5.29 0.88 -15.11
CA GLY A 386 6.07 2.10 -14.93
C GLY A 386 5.48 3.13 -13.97
N ASN A 387 4.52 2.78 -13.13
CA ASN A 387 3.78 3.72 -12.27
C ASN A 387 4.69 4.55 -11.35
N PHE A 388 5.69 3.93 -10.71
CA PHE A 388 6.66 4.65 -9.87
C PHE A 388 7.51 5.63 -10.67
N LEU A 389 7.99 5.21 -11.85
CA LEU A 389 8.82 6.03 -12.71
C LEU A 389 8.03 7.23 -13.25
N THR A 390 6.81 6.98 -13.71
CA THR A 390 5.87 7.97 -14.24
C THR A 390 5.52 9.03 -13.19
N GLU A 391 5.05 8.62 -12.00
CA GLU A 391 4.68 9.58 -10.95
C GLU A 391 5.89 10.34 -10.42
N THR A 392 7.06 9.70 -10.36
CA THR A 392 8.29 10.39 -9.98
C THR A 392 8.67 11.45 -11.01
N TYR A 393 8.58 11.12 -12.32
CA TYR A 393 8.79 12.10 -13.39
C TYR A 393 7.82 13.28 -13.28
N LEU A 394 6.53 13.02 -13.15
CA LEU A 394 5.51 14.06 -12.97
C LEU A 394 5.80 14.95 -11.77
N SER A 395 6.17 14.35 -10.63
CA SER A 395 6.50 15.09 -9.41
C SER A 395 7.72 16.01 -9.57
N LEU A 396 8.78 15.54 -10.25
CA LEU A 396 9.95 16.38 -10.54
C LEU A 396 9.63 17.51 -11.53
N ARG A 397 8.83 17.21 -12.55
CA ARG A 397 8.41 18.21 -13.55
C ARG A 397 7.52 19.29 -12.93
N ARG A 398 6.66 18.92 -11.97
CA ARG A 398 5.85 19.90 -11.20
C ARG A 398 6.75 20.88 -10.43
N LEU A 399 7.80 20.37 -9.76
CA LEU A 399 8.78 21.20 -9.09
C LEU A 399 9.55 22.09 -10.09
N GLU A 400 9.94 21.54 -11.22
CA GLU A 400 10.63 22.31 -12.28
C GLU A 400 9.70 23.37 -12.89
N ASN A 401 8.44 23.06 -13.15
CA ASN A 401 7.46 24.04 -13.65
C ASN A 401 7.22 25.19 -12.65
N GLU A 402 7.30 24.90 -11.35
CA GLU A 402 7.24 25.96 -10.32
C GLU A 402 8.49 26.88 -10.41
N CYS A 403 9.68 26.31 -10.60
CA CYS A 403 10.91 27.10 -10.84
C CYS A 403 10.79 27.98 -12.09
N ILE A 404 10.28 27.38 -13.20
CA ILE A 404 10.09 28.11 -14.46
C ILE A 404 9.07 29.25 -14.28
N ARG A 405 7.96 29.02 -13.58
CA ARG A 405 6.93 30.02 -13.28
C ARG A 405 7.50 31.20 -12.49
N GLU A 406 8.26 30.94 -11.46
CA GLU A 406 8.90 31.96 -10.62
C GLU A 406 9.96 32.78 -11.39
N ARG A 407 10.69 32.17 -12.33
CA ARG A 407 11.68 32.88 -13.17
C ARG A 407 11.03 33.83 -14.16
N TYR A 408 9.91 33.43 -14.75
CA TYR A 408 9.29 34.21 -15.84
C TYR A 408 8.20 35.16 -15.36
N HIS A 409 7.74 35.10 -14.10
CA HIS A 409 6.68 35.95 -13.52
C HIS A 409 5.45 36.17 -14.44
N GLY A 410 5.11 35.16 -15.24
CA GLY A 410 4.00 35.23 -16.21
C GLY A 410 4.24 36.17 -17.41
N GLN A 411 5.46 36.68 -17.60
CA GLN A 411 5.81 37.45 -18.79
C GLN A 411 6.15 36.52 -19.95
N ALA A 412 5.68 36.84 -21.14
CA ALA A 412 6.07 36.12 -22.34
C ALA A 412 7.60 36.22 -22.54
N PHE A 413 8.24 35.09 -22.83
CA PHE A 413 9.66 35.05 -23.13
C PHE A 413 9.95 35.84 -24.42
N LEU A 414 10.63 36.99 -24.27
CA LEU A 414 11.00 37.85 -25.39
C LEU A 414 12.44 37.63 -25.89
N GLY A 415 13.08 36.52 -25.51
CA GLY A 415 14.40 36.18 -25.96
C GLY A 415 14.46 35.57 -27.36
N PHE A 416 15.46 35.94 -28.15
CA PHE A 416 15.67 35.43 -29.52
C PHE A 416 16.32 34.03 -29.59
N GLU A 417 16.60 33.40 -28.45
CA GLU A 417 17.17 32.06 -28.40
C GLU A 417 16.08 31.00 -28.22
N GLU A 418 16.09 30.00 -29.10
CA GLU A 418 15.23 28.79 -29.04
C GLU A 418 15.69 27.83 -27.92
N VAL A 419 15.65 28.27 -26.68
CA VAL A 419 16.06 27.41 -25.57
C VAL A 419 14.81 26.84 -24.91
N ASN A 420 14.62 25.52 -25.03
CA ASN A 420 13.66 24.79 -24.22
C ASN A 420 14.06 24.94 -22.73
N PRO A 421 13.22 25.55 -21.87
CA PRO A 421 13.56 25.79 -20.46
C PRO A 421 13.55 24.51 -19.62
N VAL A 422 13.04 23.40 -20.17
CA VAL A 422 12.90 22.12 -19.48
C VAL A 422 14.23 21.38 -19.47
N LYS A 423 14.66 20.96 -18.28
CA LYS A 423 15.90 20.19 -18.07
C LYS A 423 15.63 18.77 -17.56
N VAL A 424 14.54 18.56 -16.80
CA VAL A 424 14.14 17.23 -16.33
C VAL A 424 13.65 16.40 -17.51
N SER A 425 14.20 15.20 -17.67
CA SER A 425 13.99 14.33 -18.83
C SER A 425 13.67 12.90 -18.41
N ILE A 426 12.94 12.19 -19.22
CA ILE A 426 12.67 10.74 -19.03
C ILE A 426 13.92 9.86 -19.05
N HIS A 427 15.05 10.38 -19.52
CA HIS A 427 16.35 9.70 -19.43
C HIS A 427 16.85 9.38 -18.02
N GLN A 428 16.34 10.08 -17.01
CA GLN A 428 16.72 9.92 -15.62
C GLN A 428 16.12 8.65 -14.99
N PHE A 429 15.20 7.98 -15.70
CA PHE A 429 14.36 6.91 -15.18
C PHE A 429 14.72 5.56 -15.81
N TYR A 430 15.15 4.63 -14.97
CA TYR A 430 15.58 3.29 -15.31
C TYR A 430 14.58 2.28 -14.76
N GLY A 431 14.26 1.25 -15.54
CA GLY A 431 13.34 0.18 -15.13
C GLY A 431 13.84 -1.19 -15.52
N ILE A 432 13.49 -2.21 -14.74
CA ILE A 432 13.65 -3.62 -15.11
C ILE A 432 12.29 -4.29 -14.95
N GLU A 433 11.82 -4.94 -16.01
CA GLU A 433 10.55 -5.65 -15.99
C GLU A 433 10.67 -6.97 -16.76
N ILE A 434 10.07 -8.04 -16.22
CA ILE A 434 10.14 -9.38 -16.82
C ILE A 434 9.15 -9.56 -17.98
N ASN A 435 8.11 -8.74 -18.02
CA ASN A 435 7.04 -8.82 -19.01
C ASN A 435 7.27 -7.77 -20.10
N ASP A 436 7.49 -8.23 -21.34
CA ASP A 436 7.75 -7.39 -22.52
C ASP A 436 6.62 -6.39 -22.83
N PHE A 437 5.38 -6.83 -22.64
CA PHE A 437 4.22 -5.94 -22.81
C PHE A 437 4.21 -4.83 -21.75
N ALA A 438 4.49 -5.14 -20.47
CA ALA A 438 4.57 -4.14 -19.42
C ALA A 438 5.70 -3.12 -19.69
N VAL A 439 6.82 -3.55 -20.29
CA VAL A 439 7.89 -2.65 -20.77
C VAL A 439 7.35 -1.65 -21.80
N THR A 440 6.58 -2.14 -22.77
CA THR A 440 5.96 -1.29 -23.81
C THR A 440 4.98 -0.28 -23.19
N VAL A 441 4.14 -0.71 -22.25
CA VAL A 441 3.19 0.15 -21.54
C VAL A 441 3.93 1.21 -20.71
N ALA A 442 4.95 0.81 -19.94
CA ALA A 442 5.74 1.72 -19.10
C ALA A 442 6.45 2.81 -19.93
N THR A 443 7.03 2.40 -21.08
CA THR A 443 7.65 3.29 -22.04
C THR A 443 6.64 4.32 -22.57
N THR A 444 5.47 3.85 -22.97
CA THR A 444 4.40 4.71 -23.51
C THR A 444 3.88 5.67 -22.44
N ALA A 445 3.69 5.20 -21.19
CA ALA A 445 3.27 6.02 -20.07
C ALA A 445 4.25 7.16 -19.78
N LEU A 446 5.57 6.92 -19.84
CA LEU A 446 6.59 7.96 -19.72
C LEU A 446 6.51 9.00 -20.82
N TRP A 447 6.31 8.60 -22.08
CA TRP A 447 6.12 9.56 -23.20
C TRP A 447 4.85 10.40 -23.03
N ILE A 448 3.74 9.78 -22.63
CA ILE A 448 2.50 10.50 -22.32
C ILE A 448 2.73 11.53 -21.22
N SER A 449 3.47 11.16 -20.15
CA SER A 449 3.82 12.06 -19.06
C SER A 449 4.68 13.23 -19.56
N GLU A 450 5.65 12.97 -20.41
CA GLU A 450 6.50 14.01 -21.00
C GLU A 450 5.67 14.99 -21.82
N ALA A 451 4.78 14.48 -22.68
CA ALA A 451 3.88 15.32 -23.49
C ALA A 451 2.97 16.21 -22.63
N GLN A 452 2.33 15.65 -21.61
CA GLN A 452 1.47 16.43 -20.70
C GLN A 452 2.25 17.53 -19.98
N MET A 453 3.41 17.21 -19.41
CA MET A 453 4.20 18.19 -18.67
C MET A 453 4.83 19.27 -19.54
N LEU A 454 5.16 18.98 -20.82
CA LEU A 454 5.58 19.98 -21.79
C LEU A 454 4.46 20.98 -22.06
N ARG A 455 3.22 20.51 -22.27
CA ARG A 455 2.06 21.39 -22.44
C ARG A 455 1.78 22.27 -21.24
N GLU A 456 1.94 21.75 -20.03
CA GLU A 456 1.85 22.57 -18.84
C GLU A 456 2.93 23.66 -18.84
N THR A 457 4.14 23.32 -19.26
CA THR A 457 5.22 24.29 -19.41
C THR A 457 4.89 25.35 -20.48
N GLU A 458 4.34 24.94 -21.64
CA GLU A 458 3.88 25.86 -22.70
C GLU A 458 2.89 26.91 -22.19
N LYS A 459 1.94 26.48 -21.36
CA LYS A 459 0.96 27.41 -20.71
C LYS A 459 1.66 28.42 -19.80
N ILE A 460 2.74 28.02 -19.12
CA ILE A 460 3.55 28.90 -18.23
C ILE A 460 4.34 29.92 -19.04
N ILE A 461 5.05 29.46 -20.08
CA ILE A 461 5.93 30.33 -20.89
C ILE A 461 5.18 31.02 -22.06
N LYS A 462 3.93 30.63 -22.32
CA LYS A 462 3.09 31.12 -23.43
C LYS A 462 3.74 30.99 -24.80
N ARG A 463 4.37 29.84 -25.02
CA ARG A 463 5.08 29.48 -26.28
C ARG A 463 5.02 27.97 -26.46
N ASP A 464 4.88 27.51 -27.73
CA ASP A 464 4.90 26.09 -28.10
C ASP A 464 6.32 25.52 -28.00
N ILE A 465 6.41 24.28 -27.55
CA ILE A 465 7.64 23.49 -27.45
C ILE A 465 7.51 22.26 -28.35
N ASP A 466 8.48 22.03 -29.24
CA ASP A 466 8.48 20.87 -30.13
C ASP A 466 8.66 19.56 -29.32
N PHE A 467 7.69 18.65 -29.44
CA PHE A 467 7.67 17.36 -28.72
C PHE A 467 8.12 16.17 -29.58
N LEU A 468 7.83 16.18 -30.86
CA LEU A 468 8.16 15.07 -31.77
C LEU A 468 9.50 15.30 -32.50
N PRO A 469 10.20 14.23 -32.88
CA PRO A 469 9.89 12.83 -32.66
C PRO A 469 10.13 12.36 -31.23
N LEU A 470 9.36 11.35 -30.78
CA LEU A 470 9.62 10.67 -29.52
C LEU A 470 11.03 10.12 -29.52
N LYS A 471 11.82 10.51 -28.52
CA LYS A 471 13.20 10.02 -28.45
C LYS A 471 13.19 8.60 -27.87
N SER A 472 13.95 7.68 -28.45
CA SER A 472 14.06 6.26 -28.03
C SER A 472 14.85 6.10 -26.72
N TYR A 473 14.51 6.85 -25.67
CA TYR A 473 15.35 6.97 -24.49
C TYR A 473 14.72 6.38 -23.23
N THR A 474 13.88 5.39 -23.37
CA THR A 474 13.45 4.68 -22.17
C THR A 474 14.53 3.69 -21.78
N ASN A 475 15.09 3.91 -20.59
CA ASN A 475 16.05 3.01 -19.98
C ASN A 475 15.32 1.85 -19.25
N ILE A 476 14.25 1.33 -19.87
CA ILE A 476 13.50 0.19 -19.33
C ILE A 476 13.97 -1.07 -20.06
N VAL A 477 14.46 -2.04 -19.29
CA VAL A 477 15.05 -3.27 -19.81
C VAL A 477 14.13 -4.45 -19.49
N GLU A 478 13.83 -5.25 -20.51
CA GLU A 478 13.13 -6.52 -20.34
C GLU A 478 14.05 -7.57 -19.70
N GLY A 479 13.56 -8.22 -18.65
CA GLY A 479 14.22 -9.38 -18.08
C GLY A 479 13.99 -9.55 -16.57
N ASN A 480 14.46 -10.68 -16.06
CA ASN A 480 14.35 -10.98 -14.64
C ASN A 480 15.36 -10.17 -13.82
N ALA A 481 14.86 -9.23 -13.02
CA ALA A 481 15.68 -8.34 -12.20
C ALA A 481 16.61 -9.09 -11.23
N LEU A 482 16.28 -10.29 -10.80
CA LEU A 482 17.15 -11.10 -9.93
C LEU A 482 18.33 -11.74 -10.69
N ARG A 483 18.21 -11.88 -12.04
CA ARG A 483 19.24 -12.48 -12.90
C ARG A 483 20.10 -11.46 -13.64
N ILE A 484 19.51 -10.32 -14.01
CA ILE A 484 20.22 -9.21 -14.69
C ILE A 484 21.19 -8.54 -13.72
N ASP A 485 22.39 -8.19 -14.18
CA ASP A 485 23.28 -7.31 -13.43
C ASP A 485 22.79 -5.85 -13.52
N TRP A 486 22.41 -5.25 -12.42
CA TRP A 486 21.90 -3.87 -12.38
C TRP A 486 22.97 -2.84 -12.80
N GLN A 487 24.28 -3.17 -12.66
CA GLN A 487 25.35 -2.31 -13.18
C GLN A 487 25.32 -2.16 -14.71
N SER A 488 24.76 -3.15 -15.43
CA SER A 488 24.61 -3.07 -16.90
C SER A 488 23.42 -2.21 -17.31
N VAL A 489 22.43 -2.00 -16.42
CA VAL A 489 21.27 -1.13 -16.66
C VAL A 489 21.62 0.31 -16.32
N VAL A 490 22.11 0.54 -15.13
CA VAL A 490 22.61 1.84 -14.68
C VAL A 490 23.81 1.63 -13.75
N PRO A 491 24.96 2.28 -14.00
CA PRO A 491 26.07 2.25 -13.04
C PRO A 491 25.67 2.93 -11.72
N LYS A 492 25.97 2.30 -10.58
CA LYS A 492 25.60 2.83 -9.24
C LYS A 492 26.21 4.21 -8.91
N GLU A 493 27.29 4.57 -9.60
CA GLU A 493 27.94 5.87 -9.49
C GLU A 493 27.06 6.98 -10.10
N ASN A 494 26.19 6.63 -11.03
CA ASN A 494 25.25 7.51 -11.72
C ASN A 494 23.83 7.39 -11.19
N LEU A 495 23.60 6.63 -10.10
CA LEU A 495 22.27 6.40 -9.55
C LEU A 495 22.12 7.08 -8.19
N ASP A 496 20.99 7.73 -7.95
CA ASP A 496 20.64 8.35 -6.66
C ASP A 496 19.65 7.54 -5.85
N TYR A 497 18.62 6.99 -6.52
CA TYR A 497 17.51 6.33 -5.82
C TYR A 497 17.09 5.01 -6.47
N ILE A 498 16.78 4.03 -5.60
CA ILE A 498 16.08 2.81 -5.96
C ILE A 498 14.72 2.84 -5.27
N MET A 499 13.67 2.59 -6.00
CA MET A 499 12.30 2.54 -5.49
C MET A 499 11.48 1.51 -6.25
N GLY A 500 10.43 0.98 -5.64
CA GLY A 500 9.55 0.06 -6.36
C GLY A 500 8.71 -0.83 -5.47
N ASN A 501 7.86 -1.61 -6.12
CA ASN A 501 6.97 -2.56 -5.51
C ASN A 501 7.23 -3.97 -6.07
N PRO A 502 8.30 -4.66 -5.63
CA PRO A 502 8.63 -6.00 -6.11
C PRO A 502 7.52 -7.04 -5.84
N PRO A 503 7.43 -8.13 -6.60
CA PRO A 503 6.35 -9.10 -6.49
C PRO A 503 6.31 -9.81 -5.13
N PHE A 504 5.09 -9.92 -4.54
CA PHE A 504 4.84 -10.57 -3.25
C PHE A 504 4.43 -12.03 -3.47
N VAL A 505 5.37 -12.95 -3.41
CA VAL A 505 5.07 -14.37 -3.45
C VAL A 505 5.56 -15.03 -2.18
N GLY A 506 4.62 -15.49 -1.36
CA GLY A 506 4.93 -16.22 -0.13
C GLY A 506 5.57 -17.57 -0.44
N ASN A 507 6.47 -18.03 0.43
CA ASN A 507 7.25 -19.25 0.23
C ASN A 507 6.45 -20.47 -0.26
N ASN A 508 5.23 -20.68 0.26
CA ASN A 508 4.42 -21.86 -0.10
C ASN A 508 3.79 -21.76 -1.50
N TYR A 509 3.79 -20.59 -2.11
CA TYR A 509 3.15 -20.31 -3.40
C TYR A 509 4.16 -20.11 -4.55
N MET A 510 5.45 -20.10 -4.27
CA MET A 510 6.49 -20.01 -5.29
C MET A 510 6.48 -21.20 -6.24
N ASN A 511 6.60 -20.92 -7.53
CA ASN A 511 6.89 -21.92 -8.55
C ASN A 511 8.38 -22.33 -8.56
N ASP A 512 8.73 -23.30 -9.39
CA ASP A 512 10.12 -23.83 -9.43
C ASP A 512 11.13 -22.79 -9.93
N SER A 513 10.75 -21.91 -10.87
CA SER A 513 11.61 -20.82 -11.35
C SER A 513 11.90 -19.80 -10.24
N GLN A 514 10.88 -19.38 -9.49
CA GLN A 514 11.04 -18.46 -8.37
C GLN A 514 11.86 -19.06 -7.23
N ARG A 515 11.71 -20.38 -6.98
CA ARG A 515 12.59 -21.11 -6.02
C ARG A 515 14.04 -21.17 -6.49
N ALA A 516 14.26 -21.31 -7.79
CA ALA A 516 15.60 -21.29 -8.38
C ALA A 516 16.23 -19.87 -8.27
N ASP A 517 15.43 -18.82 -8.42
CA ASP A 517 15.87 -17.43 -8.23
C ASP A 517 16.22 -17.11 -6.77
N LEU A 518 15.50 -17.70 -5.81
CA LEU A 518 15.74 -17.47 -4.38
C LEU A 518 17.03 -18.16 -3.89
N ALA A 519 17.37 -19.32 -4.48
CA ALA A 519 18.46 -20.17 -4.00
C ALA A 519 19.85 -19.49 -3.96
N PRO A 520 20.27 -18.63 -4.90
CA PRO A 520 21.55 -17.92 -4.83
C PRO A 520 21.63 -16.93 -3.67
N PHE A 521 20.52 -16.29 -3.30
CA PHE A 521 20.47 -15.32 -2.22
C PHE A 521 20.38 -15.99 -0.85
N PHE A 522 19.65 -17.11 -0.76
CA PHE A 522 19.37 -17.81 0.50
C PHE A 522 19.58 -19.33 0.38
N PRO A 523 20.83 -19.80 0.20
CA PRO A 523 21.11 -21.22 -0.09
C PRO A 523 20.72 -22.16 1.06
N LYS A 524 20.67 -21.66 2.30
CA LYS A 524 20.32 -22.44 3.49
C LYS A 524 18.88 -22.24 3.98
N ASN A 525 18.20 -21.19 3.52
CA ASN A 525 16.90 -20.73 4.04
C ASN A 525 15.86 -20.70 2.94
N LYS A 526 15.04 -21.73 2.85
CA LYS A 526 13.99 -21.86 1.82
C LYS A 526 12.61 -21.34 2.30
N THR A 527 12.55 -20.65 3.44
CA THR A 527 11.29 -20.25 4.08
C THR A 527 10.97 -18.75 3.93
N LEU A 528 11.84 -18.00 3.25
CA LEU A 528 11.67 -16.59 3.00
C LEU A 528 10.73 -16.33 1.82
N ASP A 529 10.03 -15.20 1.86
CA ASP A 529 9.19 -14.73 0.76
C ASP A 529 10.06 -14.20 -0.39
N TYR A 530 9.57 -14.30 -1.61
CA TYR A 530 10.30 -13.98 -2.83
C TYR A 530 10.85 -12.55 -2.87
N VAL A 531 10.08 -11.59 -2.34
CA VAL A 531 10.45 -10.17 -2.25
C VAL A 531 11.78 -9.93 -1.50
N CYS A 532 12.17 -10.83 -0.59
CA CYS A 532 13.42 -10.74 0.17
C CYS A 532 14.67 -10.68 -0.75
N CYS A 533 14.57 -11.27 -1.95
CA CYS A 533 15.68 -11.28 -2.91
C CYS A 533 16.02 -9.87 -3.40
N TRP A 534 15.01 -9.01 -3.59
CA TRP A 534 15.22 -7.61 -4.01
C TRP A 534 15.94 -6.80 -2.93
N TYR A 535 15.61 -7.01 -1.66
CA TYR A 535 16.31 -6.34 -0.55
C TYR A 535 17.79 -6.69 -0.51
N VAL A 536 18.13 -7.99 -0.63
CA VAL A 536 19.55 -8.42 -0.63
C VAL A 536 20.26 -7.94 -1.89
N LYS A 537 19.62 -8.02 -3.05
CA LYS A 537 20.21 -7.57 -4.32
C LYS A 537 20.43 -6.06 -4.33
N ALA A 538 19.47 -5.28 -3.86
CA ALA A 538 19.62 -3.83 -3.71
C ALA A 538 20.74 -3.48 -2.73
N ALA A 539 20.79 -4.11 -1.56
CA ALA A 539 21.85 -3.90 -0.58
C ALA A 539 23.24 -4.21 -1.14
N ALA A 540 23.38 -5.33 -1.88
CA ALA A 540 24.63 -5.71 -2.54
C ALA A 540 25.03 -4.72 -3.64
N TYR A 541 24.06 -4.25 -4.43
CA TYR A 541 24.30 -3.32 -5.52
C TYR A 541 24.78 -1.95 -5.03
N ILE A 542 24.18 -1.42 -3.96
CA ILE A 542 24.49 -0.08 -3.43
C ILE A 542 25.78 -0.03 -2.61
N VAL A 543 26.51 -1.14 -2.43
CA VAL A 543 27.78 -1.17 -1.69
C VAL A 543 28.76 -0.11 -2.24
N ASN A 544 29.30 0.71 -1.34
CA ASN A 544 30.20 1.83 -1.65
C ASN A 544 29.57 2.93 -2.53
N SER A 545 28.27 3.15 -2.41
CA SER A 545 27.57 4.24 -3.10
C SER A 545 26.82 5.15 -2.12
N LYS A 546 26.22 6.23 -2.64
CA LYS A 546 25.33 7.12 -1.91
C LYS A 546 23.85 6.84 -2.18
N VAL A 547 23.56 5.80 -2.94
CA VAL A 547 22.21 5.43 -3.36
C VAL A 547 21.33 5.15 -2.15
N LYS A 548 20.14 5.71 -2.16
CA LYS A 548 19.10 5.41 -1.18
C LYS A 548 18.04 4.50 -1.82
N CYS A 549 17.55 3.55 -1.05
CA CYS A 549 16.59 2.57 -1.52
C CYS A 549 15.31 2.62 -0.69
N ALA A 550 14.16 2.49 -1.32
CA ALA A 550 12.88 2.29 -0.64
C ALA A 550 12.02 1.27 -1.40
N LEU A 551 11.68 0.18 -0.74
CA LEU A 551 10.90 -0.90 -1.34
C LEU A 551 9.63 -1.19 -0.55
N VAL A 552 8.56 -1.46 -1.28
CA VAL A 552 7.32 -2.01 -0.73
C VAL A 552 7.49 -3.50 -0.51
N SER A 553 6.90 -4.03 0.54
CA SER A 553 6.91 -5.46 0.84
C SER A 553 5.70 -5.88 1.64
N THR A 554 5.43 -7.18 1.70
CA THR A 554 4.52 -7.72 2.70
C THR A 554 5.10 -7.53 4.10
N ASN A 555 4.25 -7.34 5.10
CA ASN A 555 4.68 -7.17 6.49
C ASN A 555 5.38 -8.40 7.09
N SER A 556 5.35 -9.54 6.40
CA SER A 556 6.03 -10.79 6.81
C SER A 556 7.54 -10.61 7.02
N ILE A 557 8.19 -9.74 6.23
CA ILE A 557 9.64 -9.50 6.35
C ILE A 557 10.05 -8.81 7.66
N THR A 558 9.11 -8.18 8.34
CA THR A 558 9.34 -7.45 9.60
C THR A 558 8.75 -8.18 10.82
N GLN A 559 8.39 -9.47 10.68
CA GLN A 559 7.71 -10.27 11.68
C GLN A 559 8.18 -11.72 11.70
N GLY A 560 8.06 -12.35 12.87
CA GLY A 560 8.29 -13.78 13.03
C GLY A 560 9.69 -14.26 12.65
N GLU A 561 9.74 -15.40 12.02
CA GLU A 561 11.00 -16.09 11.67
C GLU A 561 11.73 -15.43 10.48
N GLN A 562 11.07 -14.64 9.67
CA GLN A 562 11.68 -13.99 8.51
C GLN A 562 12.66 -12.88 8.92
N VAL A 563 12.40 -12.20 10.05
CA VAL A 563 13.24 -11.09 10.50
C VAL A 563 14.70 -11.47 10.66
N PRO A 564 15.07 -12.45 11.49
CA PRO A 564 16.49 -12.80 11.64
C PRO A 564 17.10 -13.36 10.35
N LEU A 565 16.33 -14.04 9.51
CA LEU A 565 16.83 -14.65 8.27
C LEU A 565 17.18 -13.62 7.20
N LEU A 566 16.42 -12.53 7.08
CA LEU A 566 16.66 -11.46 6.12
C LEU A 566 17.58 -10.38 6.72
N TRP A 567 17.17 -9.81 7.85
CA TRP A 567 17.76 -8.57 8.34
C TRP A 567 19.15 -8.73 8.98
N LYS A 568 19.48 -9.92 9.53
CA LYS A 568 20.86 -10.19 9.96
C LYS A 568 21.84 -10.07 8.80
N GLU A 569 21.49 -10.60 7.64
CA GLU A 569 22.30 -10.48 6.44
C GLU A 569 22.46 -9.03 6.04
N LEU A 570 21.36 -8.30 5.96
CA LEU A 570 21.33 -6.90 5.53
C LEU A 570 22.15 -6.00 6.47
N PHE A 571 21.97 -6.13 7.79
CA PHE A 571 22.67 -5.29 8.77
C PHE A 571 24.14 -5.69 8.94
N ASN A 572 24.45 -6.99 9.03
CA ASN A 572 25.80 -7.45 9.36
C ASN A 572 26.72 -7.55 8.14
N SER A 573 26.21 -7.97 6.97
CA SER A 573 27.03 -8.19 5.78
C SER A 573 27.11 -6.92 4.92
N TYR A 574 26.03 -6.13 4.85
CA TYR A 574 25.97 -4.93 4.02
C TYR A 574 25.98 -3.63 4.82
N ASN A 575 25.85 -3.68 6.16
CA ASN A 575 25.83 -2.50 7.04
C ASN A 575 24.76 -1.47 6.65
N ILE A 576 23.56 -1.93 6.34
CA ILE A 576 22.44 -1.04 6.00
C ILE A 576 21.89 -0.33 7.25
N HIS A 577 21.33 0.85 7.04
CA HIS A 577 20.56 1.61 8.03
C HIS A 577 19.17 1.87 7.48
N ILE A 578 18.15 1.66 8.30
CA ILE A 578 16.77 2.03 7.92
C ILE A 578 16.62 3.54 8.17
N ASP A 579 16.31 4.30 7.12
CA ASP A 579 16.17 5.75 7.14
C ASP A 579 14.74 6.17 7.51
N PHE A 580 13.76 5.46 6.96
CA PHE A 580 12.35 5.63 7.30
C PHE A 580 11.60 4.31 7.11
N ALA A 581 10.42 4.21 7.74
CA ALA A 581 9.57 3.05 7.54
C ALA A 581 8.08 3.41 7.66
N HIS A 582 7.26 2.83 6.79
CA HIS A 582 5.82 2.72 7.02
C HIS A 582 5.55 1.37 7.67
N ARG A 583 4.95 1.39 8.87
CA ARG A 583 4.51 0.19 9.58
C ARG A 583 3.34 -0.43 8.83
N THR A 584 2.96 -1.62 9.22
CA THR A 584 1.90 -2.39 8.56
C THR A 584 0.66 -1.52 8.28
N PHE A 585 0.34 -1.38 7.00
CA PHE A 585 -0.88 -0.75 6.51
C PHE A 585 -1.55 -1.64 5.48
N ARG A 586 -2.80 -1.35 5.20
CA ARG A 586 -3.56 -2.11 4.22
C ARG A 586 -3.24 -1.58 2.82
N TRP A 587 -2.82 -2.47 1.93
CA TRP A 587 -2.65 -2.17 0.51
C TRP A 587 -3.98 -2.41 -0.19
N ASP A 588 -4.69 -1.35 -0.51
CA ASP A 588 -5.92 -1.42 -1.26
C ASP A 588 -5.58 -1.20 -2.74
N SER A 589 -5.91 -2.17 -3.60
CA SER A 589 -5.89 -1.97 -5.03
C SER A 589 -7.32 -1.61 -5.48
N GLU A 590 -7.48 -0.52 -6.19
CA GLU A 590 -8.77 -0.07 -6.72
C GLU A 590 -9.42 -1.09 -7.66
N ALA A 591 -8.65 -2.00 -8.22
CA ALA A 591 -9.06 -2.96 -9.23
C ALA A 591 -9.61 -4.31 -8.69
N SER A 592 -9.55 -4.64 -7.40
CA SER A 592 -10.07 -5.92 -6.91
C SER A 592 -10.66 -5.88 -5.51
N LEU A 593 -11.94 -6.20 -5.43
CA LEU A 593 -12.75 -6.28 -4.20
C LEU A 593 -12.38 -7.42 -3.22
N LYS A 594 -11.28 -8.21 -3.41
CA LYS A 594 -11.16 -9.49 -2.67
C LYS A 594 -9.83 -9.88 -2.02
N ALA A 595 -8.73 -9.17 -2.20
CA ALA A 595 -7.49 -9.58 -1.55
C ALA A 595 -6.76 -8.39 -0.91
N HIS A 596 -7.07 -8.12 0.35
CA HIS A 596 -6.33 -7.14 1.13
C HIS A 596 -4.96 -7.72 1.52
N VAL A 597 -3.88 -7.08 1.09
CA VAL A 597 -2.51 -7.42 1.49
C VAL A 597 -2.04 -6.40 2.52
N HIS A 598 -1.42 -6.88 3.58
CA HIS A 598 -0.79 -6.03 4.59
C HIS A 598 0.66 -5.77 4.20
N CYS A 599 0.97 -4.52 3.89
CA CYS A 599 2.28 -4.10 3.42
C CYS A 599 3.05 -3.26 4.45
N VAL A 600 4.34 -3.17 4.22
CA VAL A 600 5.27 -2.23 4.86
C VAL A 600 6.08 -1.56 3.77
N ILE A 601 6.59 -0.37 4.05
CA ILE A 601 7.59 0.30 3.19
C ILE A 601 8.83 0.50 4.04
N VAL A 602 9.99 0.13 3.50
CA VAL A 602 11.25 0.29 4.20
C VAL A 602 12.23 1.05 3.32
N GLY A 603 12.55 2.26 3.76
CA GLY A 603 13.61 3.08 3.17
C GLY A 603 14.94 2.84 3.88
N PHE A 604 16.00 2.53 3.13
CA PHE A 604 17.32 2.21 3.69
C PHE A 604 18.47 2.70 2.82
N SER A 605 19.62 2.88 3.45
CA SER A 605 20.87 3.25 2.79
C SER A 605 22.06 2.66 3.55
N LEU A 606 23.28 2.82 2.99
CA LEU A 606 24.53 2.46 3.65
C LEU A 606 25.16 3.62 4.41
N LEU A 607 24.61 4.81 4.30
CA LEU A 607 25.10 6.00 4.98
C LEU A 607 24.47 6.09 6.37
N GLU A 608 25.30 6.19 7.40
CA GLU A 608 24.82 6.54 8.73
C GLU A 608 24.23 7.95 8.68
N ASN A 609 22.93 8.00 8.44
CA ASN A 609 22.22 9.26 8.34
C ASN A 609 21.97 9.81 9.75
N LYS A 610 22.63 10.94 10.07
CA LYS A 610 22.41 11.68 11.32
C LYS A 610 21.07 12.44 11.34
N ALA A 611 20.34 12.45 10.22
CA ALA A 611 19.02 13.06 10.18
C ALA A 611 18.02 12.25 11.04
N ILE A 612 17.03 12.94 11.56
CA ILE A 612 15.94 12.34 12.32
C ILE A 612 15.20 11.36 11.41
N LYS A 613 15.17 10.10 11.82
CA LYS A 613 14.47 9.03 11.12
C LYS A 613 12.98 9.13 11.40
N LYS A 614 12.14 8.66 10.48
CA LYS A 614 10.69 8.75 10.61
C LYS A 614 10.03 7.38 10.52
N ILE A 615 9.14 7.10 11.46
CA ILE A 615 8.25 5.94 11.44
C ILE A 615 6.83 6.44 11.21
N TYR A 616 6.22 5.97 10.14
CA TYR A 616 4.85 6.24 9.77
C TYR A 616 3.96 5.08 10.24
N ASP A 617 2.93 5.39 11.01
CA ASP A 617 1.98 4.42 11.58
C ASP A 617 0.56 4.93 11.32
N ASN A 618 -0.03 4.55 10.18
CA ASN A 618 -1.21 5.19 9.63
C ASN A 618 -1.02 6.72 9.54
N ASP A 619 -1.94 7.51 10.07
CA ASP A 619 -1.88 8.98 10.05
C ASP A 619 -0.88 9.60 11.05
N LYS A 620 -0.13 8.78 11.78
CA LYS A 620 0.82 9.24 12.80
C LYS A 620 2.25 9.10 12.32
N VAL A 621 2.97 10.22 12.37
CA VAL A 621 4.42 10.24 12.12
C VAL A 621 5.14 10.37 13.45
N ARG A 622 6.15 9.53 13.67
CA ARG A 622 7.01 9.57 14.86
C ARG A 622 8.45 9.70 14.44
N GLU A 623 9.15 10.54 15.14
CA GLU A 623 10.60 10.63 15.04
C GLU A 623 11.25 9.45 15.77
N ALA A 624 12.34 8.95 15.22
CA ALA A 624 13.09 7.84 15.77
C ALA A 624 14.59 8.11 15.71
N THR A 625 15.31 7.62 16.70
CA THR A 625 16.77 7.67 16.71
C THR A 625 17.38 6.49 15.97
N ASN A 626 16.75 5.33 16.08
CA ASN A 626 17.10 4.13 15.36
C ASN A 626 15.82 3.38 14.91
N ILE A 627 15.80 2.89 13.70
CA ILE A 627 14.71 2.02 13.23
C ILE A 627 15.28 0.62 13.05
N ASN A 628 14.83 -0.32 13.88
CA ASN A 628 15.28 -1.70 13.83
C ASN A 628 14.47 -2.55 12.81
N ALA A 629 14.82 -3.80 12.65
CA ALA A 629 14.19 -4.75 11.72
C ALA A 629 12.68 -5.03 11.99
N TYR A 630 12.16 -4.65 13.17
CA TYR A 630 10.74 -4.72 13.53
C TYR A 630 10.00 -3.41 13.29
N LEU A 631 10.65 -2.44 12.61
CA LEU A 631 10.17 -1.08 12.34
C LEU A 631 9.76 -0.33 13.61
N MET A 632 10.62 -0.37 14.62
CA MET A 632 10.43 0.28 15.91
C MET A 632 11.67 1.12 16.25
N ASP A 633 11.45 2.21 17.02
CA ASP A 633 12.54 2.99 17.61
C ASP A 633 13.13 2.21 18.79
N ALA A 634 14.06 1.34 18.49
CA ALA A 634 14.68 0.43 19.45
C ALA A 634 16.06 -0.04 18.92
N PRO A 635 16.91 -0.61 19.79
CA PRO A 635 18.18 -1.22 19.36
C PRO A 635 17.98 -2.34 18.34
N ASP A 636 18.98 -2.56 17.48
CA ASP A 636 18.98 -3.66 16.54
C ASP A 636 19.10 -4.99 17.30
N VAL A 637 18.04 -5.77 17.17
CA VAL A 637 17.88 -7.09 17.79
C VAL A 637 17.23 -8.03 16.80
N PHE A 638 17.69 -9.26 16.75
CA PHE A 638 17.15 -10.32 15.89
C PHE A 638 16.74 -11.51 16.76
N ILE A 639 15.46 -11.81 16.76
CA ILE A 639 14.90 -12.89 17.59
C ILE A 639 14.95 -14.20 16.80
N ASP A 640 15.98 -14.99 17.05
CA ASP A 640 16.11 -16.31 16.44
C ASP A 640 15.09 -17.31 17.00
N SER A 641 14.72 -18.28 16.18
CA SER A 641 13.89 -19.40 16.62
C SER A 641 14.66 -20.27 17.64
N ARG A 642 14.09 -20.48 18.82
CA ARG A 642 14.68 -21.29 19.92
C ARG A 642 13.80 -22.48 20.26
N SER A 643 14.41 -23.64 20.42
CA SER A 643 13.70 -24.88 20.83
C SER A 643 13.40 -24.94 22.33
N LYS A 644 14.13 -24.16 23.15
CA LYS A 644 13.98 -24.09 24.62
C LYS A 644 13.85 -22.63 25.08
N PRO A 645 13.14 -22.38 26.20
CA PRO A 645 13.06 -21.05 26.78
C PRO A 645 14.43 -20.47 27.12
N LEU A 646 14.56 -19.14 26.97
CA LEU A 646 15.74 -18.36 27.34
C LEU A 646 15.90 -18.29 28.86
N CYS A 647 14.78 -18.19 29.59
CA CYS A 647 14.71 -18.13 31.04
C CYS A 647 14.28 -19.49 31.61
N ASP A 648 14.49 -19.67 32.92
CA ASP A 648 14.08 -20.88 33.65
C ASP A 648 12.58 -20.87 33.94
N VAL A 649 11.81 -21.32 32.97
CA VAL A 649 10.32 -21.35 32.98
C VAL A 649 9.84 -22.68 32.38
N PRO A 650 8.59 -23.12 32.68
CA PRO A 650 8.02 -24.34 32.11
C PRO A 650 8.05 -24.37 30.59
N VAL A 651 8.36 -25.53 30.01
CA VAL A 651 8.52 -25.68 28.56
C VAL A 651 7.16 -25.69 27.86
N MET A 652 6.92 -24.75 26.96
CA MET A 652 5.75 -24.72 26.09
C MET A 652 5.86 -25.78 24.97
N ARG A 653 4.79 -26.52 24.71
CA ARG A 653 4.76 -27.64 23.75
C ARG A 653 3.65 -27.47 22.71
N LYS A 654 3.93 -27.92 21.49
CA LYS A 654 2.93 -28.22 20.48
C LYS A 654 2.55 -29.70 20.66
N VAL A 655 1.26 -30.03 20.73
CA VAL A 655 0.81 -31.36 21.15
C VAL A 655 -0.37 -31.86 20.32
N ASN A 656 -0.56 -33.17 20.34
CA ASN A 656 -1.74 -33.94 19.96
C ASN A 656 -2.31 -33.61 18.56
N GLN A 657 -1.48 -33.62 17.54
CA GLN A 657 -1.98 -33.51 16.16
C GLN A 657 -2.77 -34.81 15.84
N PRO A 658 -4.06 -34.74 15.47
CA PRO A 658 -4.86 -35.93 15.25
C PRO A 658 -4.33 -36.82 14.11
N THR A 659 -4.01 -36.22 12.96
CA THR A 659 -3.53 -36.93 11.74
C THR A 659 -4.40 -38.17 11.43
N ASP A 660 -5.74 -38.00 11.47
CA ASP A 660 -6.73 -39.06 11.51
C ASP A 660 -7.81 -38.96 10.40
N GLY A 661 -7.73 -37.93 9.54
CA GLY A 661 -8.77 -37.65 8.54
C GLY A 661 -10.16 -37.37 9.16
N GLY A 662 -10.19 -36.96 10.44
CA GLY A 662 -11.43 -36.71 11.18
C GLY A 662 -12.08 -37.93 11.79
N ASN A 663 -11.47 -39.13 11.66
CA ASN A 663 -12.07 -40.38 12.10
C ASN A 663 -12.06 -40.62 13.61
N LEU A 664 -11.10 -40.03 14.35
CA LEU A 664 -11.07 -40.10 15.81
C LEU A 664 -11.82 -38.91 16.47
N ILE A 665 -12.35 -37.99 15.68
CA ILE A 665 -13.06 -36.81 16.14
C ILE A 665 -14.57 -37.11 16.09
N ILE A 666 -15.30 -36.66 17.12
CA ILE A 666 -16.73 -36.75 17.21
C ILE A 666 -17.29 -35.33 17.37
N GLU A 667 -18.03 -34.87 16.36
CA GLU A 667 -18.68 -33.56 16.42
C GLU A 667 -19.84 -33.57 17.43
N LYS A 668 -20.26 -32.41 17.90
CA LYS A 668 -21.33 -32.29 18.90
C LYS A 668 -22.59 -33.01 18.50
N ASP A 669 -22.99 -32.83 17.26
CA ASP A 669 -24.27 -33.35 16.75
C ASP A 669 -24.28 -34.90 16.62
N ASP A 670 -23.08 -35.48 16.46
CA ASP A 670 -22.90 -36.94 16.36
C ASP A 670 -22.73 -37.62 17.73
N TYR A 671 -22.47 -36.87 18.81
CA TYR A 671 -22.08 -37.43 20.10
C TYR A 671 -23.12 -38.38 20.69
N ASP A 672 -24.35 -37.91 20.82
CA ASP A 672 -25.43 -38.70 21.45
C ASP A 672 -25.79 -39.94 20.61
N SER A 673 -25.84 -39.81 19.29
CA SER A 673 -26.05 -40.93 18.37
C SER A 673 -24.93 -41.96 18.46
N PHE A 674 -23.68 -41.53 18.54
CA PHE A 674 -22.52 -42.41 18.65
C PHE A 674 -22.49 -43.16 19.99
N VAL A 675 -22.73 -42.47 21.11
CA VAL A 675 -22.73 -43.05 22.46
C VAL A 675 -23.91 -44.02 22.62
N SER A 676 -25.10 -43.73 22.05
CA SER A 676 -26.26 -44.63 22.12
C SER A 676 -26.00 -45.94 21.36
N ARG A 677 -25.28 -45.89 20.25
CA ARG A 677 -24.97 -47.08 19.42
C ARG A 677 -23.77 -47.88 19.96
N GLU A 678 -22.87 -47.25 20.68
CA GLU A 678 -21.64 -47.83 21.26
C GLU A 678 -21.38 -47.31 22.67
N PRO A 679 -22.21 -47.70 23.69
CA PRO A 679 -22.11 -47.13 25.03
C PRO A 679 -20.77 -47.37 25.72
N GLU A 680 -20.08 -48.45 25.44
CA GLU A 680 -18.75 -48.77 26.00
C GLU A 680 -17.68 -47.77 25.57
N ALA A 681 -17.85 -47.08 24.45
CA ALA A 681 -16.93 -46.07 23.96
C ALA A 681 -16.91 -44.81 24.85
N LYS A 682 -17.99 -44.57 25.63
CA LYS A 682 -18.12 -43.36 26.48
C LYS A 682 -16.93 -43.13 27.42
N LYS A 683 -16.32 -44.21 27.95
CA LYS A 683 -15.17 -44.13 28.85
C LYS A 683 -13.91 -43.64 28.16
N TYR A 684 -13.84 -43.71 26.81
CA TYR A 684 -12.70 -43.27 25.99
C TYR A 684 -12.97 -41.92 25.28
N ILE A 685 -14.16 -41.36 25.42
CA ILE A 685 -14.47 -40.06 24.83
C ILE A 685 -13.99 -38.97 25.78
N ARG A 686 -13.28 -38.02 25.25
CA ARG A 686 -12.82 -36.81 25.95
C ARG A 686 -13.25 -35.56 25.19
N LYS A 687 -13.41 -34.43 25.93
CA LYS A 687 -13.60 -33.12 25.32
C LYS A 687 -12.35 -32.77 24.55
N LEU A 688 -12.49 -32.37 23.26
CA LEU A 688 -11.41 -31.95 22.40
C LEU A 688 -11.51 -30.46 22.14
N ILE A 689 -10.42 -29.71 22.34
CA ILE A 689 -10.40 -28.28 22.05
C ILE A 689 -9.21 -27.92 21.14
N GLY A 690 -9.53 -27.15 20.09
CA GLY A 690 -8.59 -26.32 19.35
C GLY A 690 -8.78 -24.85 19.73
N ALA A 691 -8.09 -23.95 19.07
CA ALA A 691 -8.19 -22.51 19.35
C ALA A 691 -9.63 -21.98 19.21
N ARG A 692 -10.34 -22.42 18.18
CA ARG A 692 -11.73 -22.02 17.93
C ARG A 692 -12.66 -22.53 19.04
N GLU A 693 -12.56 -23.82 19.39
CA GLU A 693 -13.39 -24.45 20.41
C GLU A 693 -13.14 -23.82 21.78
N PHE A 694 -11.89 -23.51 22.12
CA PHE A 694 -11.53 -22.87 23.38
C PHE A 694 -12.06 -21.44 23.48
N ILE A 695 -11.84 -20.64 22.44
CA ILE A 695 -12.21 -19.22 22.43
C ILE A 695 -13.73 -19.02 22.38
N ASN A 696 -14.46 -19.87 21.61
CA ASN A 696 -15.91 -19.72 21.38
C ASN A 696 -16.75 -20.70 22.23
N ASN A 697 -16.14 -21.46 23.14
CA ASN A 697 -16.80 -22.46 23.98
C ASN A 697 -17.63 -23.48 23.18
N ILE A 698 -17.09 -23.96 22.06
CA ILE A 698 -17.76 -24.92 21.17
C ILE A 698 -17.46 -26.33 21.68
N PRO A 699 -18.45 -27.13 22.03
CA PRO A 699 -18.23 -28.53 22.42
C PRO A 699 -17.85 -29.41 21.23
N ARG A 700 -16.73 -30.12 21.38
CA ARG A 700 -16.23 -31.11 20.42
C ARG A 700 -15.56 -32.25 21.19
N TYR A 701 -15.53 -33.43 20.64
CA TYR A 701 -15.06 -34.62 21.35
C TYR A 701 -14.07 -35.40 20.50
N CYS A 702 -13.29 -36.29 21.14
CA CYS A 702 -12.46 -37.27 20.45
C CYS A 702 -12.46 -38.62 21.17
N LEU A 703 -12.14 -39.66 20.41
CA LEU A 703 -11.76 -40.95 20.92
C LEU A 703 -10.32 -40.91 21.39
N TRP A 704 -10.11 -40.84 22.72
CA TRP A 704 -8.81 -40.85 23.35
C TRP A 704 -8.45 -42.27 23.79
N LEU A 705 -7.86 -43.05 22.87
CA LEU A 705 -7.66 -44.47 22.98
C LEU A 705 -6.31 -44.88 23.59
N VAL A 706 -5.70 -43.97 24.33
CA VAL A 706 -4.45 -44.25 25.06
C VAL A 706 -4.73 -45.30 26.14
N ASN A 707 -3.92 -46.34 26.20
CA ASN A 707 -4.04 -47.48 27.14
C ASN A 707 -5.28 -48.39 26.89
N ILE A 708 -5.95 -48.32 25.74
CA ILE A 708 -6.99 -49.24 25.37
C ILE A 708 -6.35 -50.63 25.04
N THR A 709 -7.02 -51.70 25.44
CA THR A 709 -6.59 -53.07 25.10
C THR A 709 -7.18 -53.52 23.77
N PRO A 710 -6.53 -54.42 23.02
CA PRO A 710 -7.09 -55.00 21.82
C PRO A 710 -8.43 -55.72 22.03
N ALA A 711 -8.61 -56.32 23.22
CA ALA A 711 -9.88 -56.97 23.58
C ALA A 711 -11.06 -55.97 23.72
N GLU A 712 -10.77 -54.79 24.23
CA GLU A 712 -11.77 -53.71 24.33
C GLU A 712 -12.09 -53.12 22.96
N ILE A 713 -11.11 -52.95 22.08
CA ILE A 713 -11.37 -52.44 20.71
C ILE A 713 -12.31 -53.39 19.96
N ARG A 714 -12.11 -54.71 20.09
CA ARG A 714 -12.93 -55.71 19.42
C ARG A 714 -14.40 -55.69 19.89
N LYS A 715 -14.68 -55.19 21.08
CA LYS A 715 -16.04 -55.06 21.60
C LYS A 715 -16.75 -53.82 21.08
N MET A 716 -16.03 -52.93 20.41
CA MET A 716 -16.51 -51.65 19.90
C MET A 716 -16.39 -51.56 18.38
N PRO A 717 -17.35 -52.12 17.61
CA PRO A 717 -17.23 -52.22 16.15
C PRO A 717 -17.22 -50.86 15.45
N LEU A 718 -17.89 -49.84 15.97
CA LEU A 718 -17.85 -48.50 15.38
C LEU A 718 -16.51 -47.82 15.62
N VAL A 719 -15.89 -48.01 16.81
CA VAL A 719 -14.53 -47.52 17.10
C VAL A 719 -13.53 -48.26 16.19
N MET A 720 -13.70 -49.57 16.01
CA MET A 720 -12.81 -50.38 15.16
C MET A 720 -12.86 -49.91 13.70
N LYS A 721 -14.04 -49.63 13.15
CA LYS A 721 -14.20 -49.09 11.80
C LYS A 721 -13.52 -47.74 11.63
N ARG A 722 -13.60 -46.85 12.63
CA ARG A 722 -12.91 -45.54 12.63
C ARG A 722 -11.40 -45.71 12.66
N ILE A 723 -10.86 -46.64 13.46
CA ILE A 723 -9.44 -46.97 13.51
C ILE A 723 -8.94 -47.51 12.15
N GLU A 724 -9.70 -48.37 11.49
CA GLU A 724 -9.38 -48.86 10.15
C GLU A 724 -9.30 -47.73 9.12
N ALA A 725 -10.25 -46.82 9.13
CA ALA A 725 -10.25 -45.62 8.25
C ALA A 725 -9.04 -44.72 8.50
N VAL A 726 -8.60 -44.54 9.77
CA VAL A 726 -7.37 -43.83 10.09
C VAL A 726 -6.15 -44.54 9.49
N LYS A 727 -6.09 -45.85 9.61
CA LYS A 727 -4.97 -46.64 9.05
C LYS A 727 -4.87 -46.49 7.55
N GLU A 728 -5.99 -46.61 6.83
CA GLU A 728 -6.03 -46.43 5.38
C GLU A 728 -5.61 -45.01 4.95
N MET A 729 -6.15 -43.99 5.60
CA MET A 729 -5.77 -42.59 5.33
C MET A 729 -4.28 -42.37 5.55
N ARG A 730 -3.69 -42.87 6.66
CA ARG A 730 -2.27 -42.73 6.93
C ARG A 730 -1.38 -43.46 5.91
N LEU A 731 -1.79 -44.63 5.45
CA LEU A 731 -1.08 -45.40 4.41
C LEU A 731 -1.10 -44.69 3.06
N ALA A 732 -2.19 -44.01 2.72
CA ALA A 732 -2.35 -43.26 1.48
C ALA A 732 -1.62 -41.91 1.48
N SER A 733 -1.04 -41.46 2.58
CA SER A 733 -0.37 -40.18 2.69
C SER A 733 0.94 -40.13 1.90
N ASN A 734 1.24 -38.99 1.28
CA ASN A 734 2.54 -38.73 0.64
C ASN A 734 3.65 -38.50 1.67
N ASP A 735 3.34 -38.13 2.92
CA ASP A 735 4.34 -37.93 3.99
C ASP A 735 4.77 -39.27 4.61
N ALA A 736 6.07 -39.56 4.55
CA ALA A 736 6.65 -40.75 5.11
C ALA A 736 6.49 -40.85 6.64
N GLY A 737 6.45 -39.70 7.34
CA GLY A 737 6.21 -39.65 8.79
C GLY A 737 4.78 -40.11 9.13
N THR A 738 3.80 -39.60 8.36
CA THR A 738 2.40 -39.98 8.51
C THR A 738 2.18 -41.47 8.20
N ARG A 739 2.80 -42.02 7.14
CA ARG A 739 2.72 -43.45 6.84
C ARG A 739 3.23 -44.35 7.97
N LYS A 740 4.28 -43.96 8.70
CA LYS A 740 4.79 -44.67 9.87
C LYS A 740 3.76 -44.74 11.01
N LEU A 741 2.90 -43.74 11.16
CA LEU A 741 1.84 -43.72 12.18
C LEU A 741 0.69 -44.69 11.89
N ALA A 742 0.65 -45.31 10.71
CA ALA A 742 -0.33 -46.35 10.38
C ALA A 742 -0.19 -47.65 11.22
N CYS A 743 0.94 -47.82 11.91
CA CYS A 743 1.10 -48.99 12.85
C CYS A 743 0.39 -48.72 14.21
N THR A 744 0.07 -47.48 14.53
CA THR A 744 -0.69 -47.11 15.74
C THR A 744 -1.93 -46.26 15.39
N PRO A 745 -2.87 -46.78 14.58
CA PRO A 745 -3.97 -45.95 14.01
C PRO A 745 -4.97 -45.50 15.05
N HIS A 746 -5.01 -46.07 16.24
CA HIS A 746 -5.86 -45.72 17.35
C HIS A 746 -5.34 -44.53 18.17
N LEU A 747 -4.10 -44.07 17.91
CA LEU A 747 -3.48 -42.96 18.66
C LEU A 747 -3.37 -41.71 17.79
N PHE A 748 -3.42 -40.54 18.42
CA PHE A 748 -2.97 -39.30 17.83
C PHE A 748 -1.46 -39.37 17.59
N ARG A 749 -0.92 -38.45 16.83
CA ARG A 749 0.51 -38.36 16.54
C ARG A 749 1.33 -38.20 17.83
N GLU A 750 0.90 -37.37 18.72
CA GLU A 750 1.41 -37.22 20.08
C GLU A 750 0.24 -37.50 21.05
N THR A 751 0.57 -37.98 22.27
CA THR A 751 -0.40 -38.33 23.31
C THR A 751 -0.05 -37.62 24.63
N VAL A 752 0.11 -36.31 24.59
CA VAL A 752 0.48 -35.47 25.75
C VAL A 752 -0.76 -34.98 26.43
N ASN A 753 -0.95 -35.34 27.70
CA ASN A 753 -2.11 -34.95 28.49
C ASN A 753 -1.75 -34.79 29.98
N PRO A 754 -1.14 -33.67 30.40
CA PRO A 754 -0.76 -33.38 31.78
C PRO A 754 -1.99 -33.16 32.67
N ASP A 755 -1.79 -33.32 34.00
CA ASP A 755 -2.85 -33.10 35.00
C ASP A 755 -3.34 -31.64 35.04
N SER A 756 -2.45 -30.68 34.84
CA SER A 756 -2.77 -29.25 34.74
C SER A 756 -1.88 -28.54 33.75
N SER A 757 -2.45 -27.63 32.96
CA SER A 757 -1.68 -26.87 32.00
C SER A 757 -2.31 -25.50 31.69
N VAL A 758 -1.50 -24.53 31.39
CA VAL A 758 -1.96 -23.30 30.72
C VAL A 758 -1.99 -23.54 29.21
N VAL A 759 -3.10 -23.14 28.57
CA VAL A 759 -3.30 -23.20 27.12
C VAL A 759 -3.22 -21.82 26.50
N VAL A 760 -2.54 -21.78 25.34
CA VAL A 760 -2.32 -20.56 24.57
C VAL A 760 -2.77 -20.82 23.13
N PRO A 761 -3.85 -20.16 22.65
CA PRO A 761 -4.27 -20.25 21.25
C PRO A 761 -3.17 -19.78 20.29
N ARG A 762 -2.89 -20.56 19.25
CA ARG A 762 -1.89 -20.20 18.25
C ARG A 762 -2.30 -19.06 17.33
N VAL A 763 -3.60 -18.82 17.18
CA VAL A 763 -4.14 -17.71 16.39
C VAL A 763 -5.12 -16.92 17.25
N SER A 764 -4.95 -15.61 17.26
CA SER A 764 -5.86 -14.67 17.95
C SER A 764 -6.07 -13.42 17.09
N SER A 765 -7.31 -12.91 17.10
CA SER A 765 -7.67 -11.70 16.35
C SER A 765 -6.81 -10.50 16.77
N GLU A 766 -6.41 -9.69 15.80
CA GLU A 766 -5.69 -8.43 16.04
C GLU A 766 -6.48 -7.42 16.87
N ARG A 767 -7.82 -7.54 16.87
CA ARG A 767 -8.73 -6.67 17.65
C ARG A 767 -8.67 -6.94 19.15
N ARG A 768 -8.11 -8.09 19.57
CA ARG A 768 -8.01 -8.43 20.98
C ARG A 768 -6.78 -7.79 21.61
N LYS A 769 -7.01 -7.04 22.69
CA LYS A 769 -5.92 -6.46 23.48
C LYS A 769 -5.08 -7.54 24.16
N TYR A 770 -5.72 -8.63 24.63
CA TYR A 770 -5.08 -9.80 25.23
C TYR A 770 -5.45 -11.07 24.46
N VAL A 771 -4.50 -11.98 24.30
CA VAL A 771 -4.77 -13.32 23.75
C VAL A 771 -5.44 -14.13 24.86
N PRO A 772 -6.68 -14.62 24.70
CA PRO A 772 -7.34 -15.38 25.75
C PRO A 772 -6.57 -16.67 26.05
N MET A 773 -6.02 -16.81 27.24
CA MET A 773 -5.34 -17.99 27.75
C MET A 773 -6.14 -18.57 28.92
N GLY A 774 -5.89 -19.81 29.36
CA GLY A 774 -6.59 -20.39 30.48
C GLY A 774 -5.98 -21.68 30.96
N PHE A 775 -6.49 -22.18 32.11
CA PHE A 775 -6.10 -23.47 32.65
C PHE A 775 -7.03 -24.60 32.17
N ILE A 776 -6.45 -25.76 31.91
CA ILE A 776 -7.18 -26.99 31.64
C ILE A 776 -6.62 -28.14 32.47
N GLY A 777 -7.48 -29.13 32.78
CA GLY A 777 -7.11 -30.38 33.39
C GLY A 777 -7.01 -31.55 32.39
N LYS A 778 -6.67 -32.72 32.88
CA LYS A 778 -6.49 -33.96 32.10
C LYS A 778 -7.74 -34.47 31.40
N ASP A 779 -8.92 -33.98 31.72
CA ASP A 779 -10.17 -34.39 31.11
C ASP A 779 -10.41 -33.74 29.76
N ILE A 780 -9.57 -32.81 29.39
CA ILE A 780 -9.64 -32.06 28.14
C ILE A 780 -8.40 -32.35 27.30
N ILE A 781 -8.62 -32.82 26.07
CA ILE A 781 -7.54 -33.00 25.08
C ILE A 781 -7.43 -31.76 24.21
N VAL A 782 -6.23 -31.28 23.98
CA VAL A 782 -5.98 -30.13 23.07
C VAL A 782 -5.39 -30.59 21.76
N THR A 783 -5.75 -29.91 20.67
CA THR A 783 -5.14 -30.09 19.36
C THR A 783 -3.90 -29.21 19.18
N ASP A 784 -3.16 -29.41 18.11
CA ASP A 784 -1.99 -28.60 17.73
C ASP A 784 -2.30 -27.15 17.32
N ALA A 785 -3.59 -26.76 17.30
CA ALA A 785 -4.04 -25.37 17.20
C ALA A 785 -3.87 -24.57 18.51
N ILE A 786 -3.55 -25.26 19.62
CA ILE A 786 -3.23 -24.68 20.93
C ILE A 786 -1.81 -25.07 21.32
N LEU A 787 -1.12 -24.16 21.97
CA LEU A 787 0.14 -24.44 22.67
C LEU A 787 -0.14 -24.72 24.14
N LEU A 788 0.59 -25.64 24.73
CA LEU A 788 0.35 -26.16 26.08
C LEU A 788 1.57 -25.95 26.94
N ILE A 789 1.38 -25.40 28.15
CA ILE A 789 2.44 -25.20 29.13
C ILE A 789 2.10 -26.07 30.35
N PRO A 790 2.68 -27.30 30.46
CA PRO A 790 2.48 -28.16 31.60
C PRO A 790 2.96 -27.52 32.92
N ASP A 791 2.24 -27.78 34.00
CA ASP A 791 2.62 -27.40 35.36
C ASP A 791 2.86 -25.87 35.55
N ALA A 792 2.32 -25.04 34.66
CA ALA A 792 2.41 -23.59 34.78
C ALA A 792 1.56 -23.08 35.97
N SER A 793 2.15 -22.23 36.82
CA SER A 793 1.46 -21.62 37.94
C SER A 793 0.67 -20.37 37.54
N ARG A 794 -0.10 -19.79 38.50
CA ARG A 794 -0.79 -18.50 38.31
C ARG A 794 0.19 -17.36 38.00
N TYR A 795 1.41 -17.42 38.52
CA TYR A 795 2.46 -16.47 38.19
C TYR A 795 2.76 -16.47 36.69
N HIS A 796 2.97 -17.65 36.09
CA HIS A 796 3.23 -17.75 34.66
C HIS A 796 2.04 -17.25 33.82
N PHE A 797 0.82 -17.61 34.20
CA PHE A 797 -0.39 -17.12 33.57
C PHE A 797 -0.51 -15.59 33.66
N GLY A 798 -0.26 -14.99 34.85
CA GLY A 798 -0.32 -13.55 35.06
C GLY A 798 0.68 -12.78 34.19
N ILE A 799 1.91 -13.29 34.05
CA ILE A 799 2.90 -12.70 33.12
C ILE A 799 2.41 -12.77 31.68
N LEU A 800 1.94 -13.94 31.23
CA LEU A 800 1.52 -14.18 29.85
C LEU A 800 0.26 -13.36 29.48
N GLU A 801 -0.64 -13.15 30.40
CA GLU A 801 -1.87 -12.33 30.23
C GLU A 801 -1.64 -10.82 30.53
N SER A 802 -0.40 -10.36 30.61
CA SER A 802 -0.07 -8.96 30.86
C SER A 802 0.15 -8.16 29.54
N ASN A 803 -0.04 -6.83 29.65
CA ASN A 803 0.28 -5.90 28.55
C ASN A 803 1.75 -5.99 28.13
N VAL A 804 2.68 -6.32 29.03
CA VAL A 804 4.12 -6.45 28.76
C VAL A 804 4.37 -7.62 27.81
N HIS A 805 3.80 -8.81 28.11
CA HIS A 805 3.91 -9.95 27.23
C HIS A 805 3.15 -9.75 25.91
N MET A 806 1.99 -9.11 25.94
CA MET A 806 1.22 -8.78 24.74
C MET A 806 1.97 -7.81 23.84
N ALA A 807 2.67 -6.82 24.38
CA ALA A 807 3.52 -5.90 23.63
C ALA A 807 4.66 -6.64 22.93
N TRP A 808 5.36 -7.52 23.66
CA TRP A 808 6.38 -8.41 23.08
C TRP A 808 5.81 -9.28 21.96
N MET A 809 4.70 -9.97 22.24
CA MET A 809 4.06 -10.87 21.29
C MET A 809 3.68 -10.13 20.01
N ARG A 810 3.04 -8.95 20.12
CA ARG A 810 2.67 -8.13 18.95
C ARG A 810 3.87 -7.67 18.12
N ALA A 811 5.00 -7.42 18.77
CA ALA A 811 6.22 -6.98 18.10
C ALA A 811 6.90 -8.11 17.33
N VAL A 812 7.01 -9.32 17.92
CA VAL A 812 7.89 -10.39 17.38
C VAL A 812 7.15 -11.54 16.72
N CYS A 813 5.82 -11.71 16.94
CA CYS A 813 5.09 -12.83 16.35
C CYS A 813 4.88 -12.65 14.85
N GLY A 814 4.74 -13.77 14.13
CA GLY A 814 4.23 -13.75 12.76
C GLY A 814 2.72 -13.50 12.73
N ARG A 815 2.18 -13.27 11.53
CA ARG A 815 0.74 -13.09 11.32
C ARG A 815 0.17 -14.11 10.34
N LEU A 816 -1.12 -14.34 10.45
CA LEU A 816 -1.92 -15.07 9.49
C LEU A 816 -3.02 -14.10 8.99
N LYS A 817 -2.81 -13.50 7.81
CA LYS A 817 -3.53 -12.30 7.39
C LYS A 817 -3.28 -11.17 8.41
N SER A 818 -4.32 -10.62 9.02
CA SER A 818 -4.20 -9.62 10.10
C SER A 818 -3.99 -10.24 11.50
N ASP A 819 -4.43 -11.48 11.72
CA ASP A 819 -4.44 -12.13 13.04
C ASP A 819 -3.04 -12.51 13.53
N TYR A 820 -2.81 -12.39 14.83
CA TYR A 820 -1.56 -12.80 15.47
C TYR A 820 -1.40 -14.32 15.44
N ARG A 821 -0.24 -14.79 14.97
CA ARG A 821 0.15 -16.20 14.99
C ARG A 821 1.20 -16.43 16.07
N TYR A 822 0.76 -16.78 17.26
CA TYR A 822 1.63 -17.04 18.39
C TYR A 822 2.54 -18.26 18.13
N SER A 823 3.84 -18.10 18.28
CA SER A 823 4.85 -19.15 18.12
C SER A 823 5.60 -19.41 19.44
N LYS A 824 5.71 -20.67 19.85
CA LYS A 824 6.53 -21.00 21.02
C LYS A 824 8.01 -20.67 20.80
N ASP A 825 8.51 -20.88 19.58
CA ASP A 825 9.93 -20.81 19.26
C ASP A 825 10.43 -19.36 19.13
N VAL A 826 9.54 -18.44 18.73
CA VAL A 826 9.87 -17.00 18.56
C VAL A 826 9.35 -16.18 19.74
N VAL A 827 8.10 -16.36 20.14
CA VAL A 827 7.46 -15.50 21.17
C VAL A 827 7.81 -15.97 22.57
N TYR A 828 7.43 -17.20 22.95
CA TYR A 828 7.55 -17.70 24.32
C TYR A 828 8.99 -17.97 24.72
N ASN A 829 9.72 -18.72 23.92
CA ASN A 829 11.07 -19.18 24.25
C ASN A 829 12.10 -18.03 24.26
N ASN A 830 11.80 -16.91 23.65
CA ASN A 830 12.67 -15.72 23.60
C ASN A 830 12.22 -14.60 24.55
N PHE A 831 11.08 -14.76 25.23
CA PHE A 831 10.57 -13.73 26.10
C PHE A 831 11.51 -13.53 27.31
N PRO A 832 11.97 -12.29 27.58
CA PRO A 832 12.80 -11.99 28.74
C PRO A 832 11.92 -11.85 29.99
N TRP A 833 11.74 -12.94 30.73
CA TRP A 833 10.94 -12.96 31.95
C TRP A 833 11.53 -12.07 33.05
N PRO A 834 10.70 -11.43 33.91
CA PRO A 834 11.20 -10.62 35.03
C PRO A 834 11.79 -11.51 36.12
N THR A 835 12.63 -10.90 36.96
CA THR A 835 13.14 -11.52 38.20
C THR A 835 12.47 -10.87 39.40
N PRO A 836 11.23 -11.30 39.78
CA PRO A 836 10.43 -10.64 40.81
C PRO A 836 10.93 -10.99 42.20
N THR A 837 10.67 -10.08 43.17
CA THR A 837 10.75 -10.43 44.57
C THR A 837 9.62 -11.39 44.95
N VAL A 838 9.70 -11.97 46.16
CA VAL A 838 8.65 -12.89 46.67
C VAL A 838 7.30 -12.18 46.73
N GLU A 839 7.29 -10.93 47.20
CA GLU A 839 6.09 -10.10 47.30
C GLU A 839 5.51 -9.77 45.91
N GLN A 840 6.36 -9.40 44.95
CA GLN A 840 5.93 -9.13 43.59
C GLN A 840 5.33 -10.38 42.93
N LYS A 841 5.95 -11.55 43.10
CA LYS A 841 5.43 -12.82 42.61
C LYS A 841 4.05 -13.13 43.20
N ALA A 842 3.91 -13.02 44.52
CA ALA A 842 2.62 -13.22 45.20
C ALA A 842 1.54 -12.22 44.72
N LYS A 843 1.92 -10.97 44.43
CA LYS A 843 1.00 -9.96 43.89
C LYS A 843 0.52 -10.32 42.49
N ILE A 844 1.42 -10.79 41.62
CA ILE A 844 1.06 -11.24 40.27
C ILE A 844 0.15 -12.47 40.36
N GLU A 845 0.40 -13.43 41.23
CA GLU A 845 -0.46 -14.60 41.41
C GLU A 845 -1.87 -14.20 41.87
N GLN A 846 -1.97 -13.19 42.78
CA GLN A 846 -3.23 -12.63 43.23
C GLN A 846 -4.01 -11.94 42.11
N THR A 847 -3.35 -11.11 41.32
CA THR A 847 -4.00 -10.39 40.21
C THR A 847 -4.36 -11.33 39.04
N ALA A 848 -3.55 -12.36 38.79
CA ALA A 848 -3.85 -13.45 37.87
C ALA A 848 -5.11 -14.23 38.26
N GLN A 849 -5.27 -14.52 39.59
CA GLN A 849 -6.50 -15.14 40.11
C GLN A 849 -7.71 -14.25 39.90
N ALA A 850 -7.59 -12.92 40.15
CA ALA A 850 -8.68 -11.98 39.91
C ALA A 850 -9.18 -11.95 38.44
N ILE A 851 -8.30 -12.15 37.47
CA ILE A 851 -8.71 -12.30 36.06
C ILE A 851 -9.59 -13.55 35.87
N LEU A 852 -9.17 -14.68 36.46
CA LEU A 852 -9.94 -15.91 36.37
C LEU A 852 -11.30 -15.78 37.08
N ASP A 853 -11.31 -15.15 38.26
CA ASP A 853 -12.54 -14.94 39.04
C ASP A 853 -13.49 -13.98 38.29
N ALA A 854 -12.98 -12.97 37.60
CA ALA A 854 -13.80 -12.07 36.81
C ALA A 854 -14.48 -12.79 35.63
N ARG A 855 -13.78 -13.73 34.98
CA ARG A 855 -14.37 -14.56 33.91
C ARG A 855 -15.50 -15.47 34.39
N THR A 856 -15.39 -16.03 35.60
CA THR A 856 -16.40 -16.93 36.17
C THR A 856 -17.74 -16.25 36.49
N LYS A 857 -17.76 -14.91 36.54
CA LYS A 857 -19.02 -14.14 36.68
C LYS A 857 -19.89 -14.15 35.45
N TYR A 858 -19.36 -14.58 34.31
CA TYR A 858 -20.04 -14.61 33.00
C TYR A 858 -20.01 -16.02 32.39
N PRO A 859 -20.67 -17.01 33.01
CA PRO A 859 -20.57 -18.42 32.61
C PRO A 859 -21.15 -18.72 31.23
N ASP A 860 -22.09 -17.88 30.79
CA ASP A 860 -22.77 -18.03 29.50
C ASP A 860 -22.07 -17.32 28.33
N SER A 861 -21.04 -16.52 28.64
CA SER A 861 -20.26 -15.79 27.62
C SER A 861 -19.04 -16.59 27.21
N SER A 862 -18.73 -16.58 25.92
CA SER A 862 -17.50 -17.17 25.40
C SER A 862 -16.28 -16.24 25.69
N LEU A 863 -15.07 -16.79 25.60
CA LEU A 863 -13.87 -15.94 25.66
C LEU A 863 -13.80 -14.96 24.47
N ALA A 864 -14.44 -15.30 23.34
CA ALA A 864 -14.56 -14.38 22.22
C ALA A 864 -15.32 -13.12 22.63
N ASP A 865 -16.44 -13.26 23.34
CA ASP A 865 -17.27 -12.15 23.81
C ASP A 865 -16.58 -11.36 24.92
N LEU A 866 -15.95 -12.06 25.88
CA LEU A 866 -15.27 -11.44 27.02
C LEU A 866 -14.03 -10.65 26.63
N TYR A 867 -13.39 -10.98 25.51
CA TYR A 867 -12.14 -10.37 25.05
C TYR A 867 -12.29 -9.52 23.77
N ASP A 868 -13.51 -9.24 23.36
CA ASP A 868 -13.77 -8.20 22.36
C ASP A 868 -13.69 -6.82 23.06
N ASP A 869 -13.00 -5.87 22.46
CA ASP A 869 -12.74 -4.56 23.09
C ASP A 869 -14.02 -3.76 23.37
N LEU A 870 -15.09 -4.00 22.59
CA LEU A 870 -16.37 -3.33 22.75
C LEU A 870 -17.23 -3.96 23.84
N THR A 871 -17.11 -5.27 24.07
CA THR A 871 -17.99 -6.03 24.98
C THR A 871 -17.31 -6.51 26.25
N MET A 872 -16.01 -6.28 26.41
CA MET A 872 -15.24 -6.69 27.58
C MET A 872 -15.81 -6.09 28.88
N PRO A 873 -16.24 -6.92 29.85
CA PRO A 873 -16.79 -6.46 31.12
C PRO A 873 -15.82 -5.59 31.90
N VAL A 874 -16.35 -4.61 32.64
CA VAL A 874 -15.53 -3.64 33.39
C VAL A 874 -14.68 -4.33 34.47
N GLU A 875 -15.24 -5.35 35.15
CA GLU A 875 -14.51 -6.12 36.16
C GLU A 875 -13.33 -6.89 35.58
N LEU A 876 -13.52 -7.48 34.39
CA LEU A 876 -12.44 -8.20 33.68
C LEU A 876 -11.38 -7.20 33.21
N ARG A 877 -11.79 -6.06 32.68
CA ARG A 877 -10.89 -4.99 32.26
C ARG A 877 -10.06 -4.46 33.42
N ASN A 878 -10.68 -4.22 34.59
CA ASN A 878 -9.99 -3.78 35.77
C ASN A 878 -9.02 -4.83 36.34
N ALA A 879 -9.40 -6.11 36.34
CA ALA A 879 -8.53 -7.20 36.77
C ALA A 879 -7.27 -7.30 35.87
N HIS A 880 -7.41 -7.15 34.54
CA HIS A 880 -6.27 -7.08 33.62
C HIS A 880 -5.38 -5.86 33.89
N GLN A 881 -5.97 -4.67 34.12
CA GLN A 881 -5.20 -3.47 34.41
C GLN A 881 -4.41 -3.58 35.73
N ASP A 882 -4.97 -4.24 36.74
CA ASP A 882 -4.26 -4.49 38.01
C ASP A 882 -3.10 -5.49 37.82
N ASN A 883 -3.33 -6.53 37.02
CA ASN A 883 -2.28 -7.47 36.63
C ASN A 883 -1.17 -6.79 35.80
N ASP A 884 -1.53 -5.93 34.84
CA ASP A 884 -0.58 -5.13 34.05
C ASP A 884 0.33 -4.29 34.98
N ARG A 885 -0.26 -3.61 35.94
CA ARG A 885 0.49 -2.80 36.95
C ARG A 885 1.45 -3.65 37.75
N ALA A 886 0.99 -4.81 38.23
CA ALA A 886 1.82 -5.73 39.01
C ALA A 886 3.01 -6.26 38.20
N VAL A 887 2.78 -6.64 36.94
CA VAL A 887 3.82 -7.13 36.05
C VAL A 887 4.79 -6.01 35.65
N MET A 888 4.31 -4.82 35.29
CA MET A 888 5.17 -3.68 34.97
C MET A 888 6.08 -3.31 36.16
N GLN A 889 5.54 -3.36 37.39
CA GLN A 889 6.33 -3.13 38.59
C GLN A 889 7.42 -4.20 38.82
N ALA A 890 7.16 -5.45 38.43
CA ALA A 890 8.17 -6.52 38.49
C ALA A 890 9.34 -6.32 37.50
N TYR A 891 9.10 -5.62 36.38
CA TYR A 891 10.15 -5.15 35.48
C TYR A 891 10.80 -3.83 35.90
N GLY A 892 10.27 -3.14 36.88
CA GLY A 892 10.70 -1.78 37.28
C GLY A 892 10.25 -0.70 36.31
N PHE A 893 9.23 -0.98 35.48
CA PHE A 893 8.71 -0.06 34.49
C PHE A 893 7.80 1.03 35.10
N ASN A 894 7.82 2.22 34.51
CA ASN A 894 6.93 3.30 34.97
C ASN A 894 5.52 3.07 34.44
N VAL A 895 4.62 2.67 35.34
CA VAL A 895 3.22 2.33 35.05
C VAL A 895 2.43 3.49 34.42
N LYS A 896 2.78 4.76 34.72
CA LYS A 896 2.01 5.93 34.28
C LYS A 896 2.42 6.48 32.91
N THR A 897 3.70 6.34 32.56
CA THR A 897 4.26 7.03 31.39
C THR A 897 4.78 6.11 30.29
N MET A 898 5.00 4.82 30.61
CA MET A 898 5.56 3.88 29.65
C MET A 898 4.55 3.53 28.55
N THR A 899 4.92 3.83 27.31
CA THR A 899 4.17 3.41 26.13
C THR A 899 4.50 1.98 25.73
N GLU A 900 3.65 1.36 24.91
CA GLU A 900 3.91 0.00 24.38
C GLU A 900 5.24 -0.07 23.62
N SER A 901 5.54 0.93 22.78
CA SER A 901 6.81 0.99 22.04
C SER A 901 8.03 1.07 22.95
N GLN A 902 7.96 1.85 24.02
CA GLN A 902 9.02 1.94 25.03
C GLN A 902 9.17 0.62 25.80
N CYS A 903 8.06 -0.04 26.13
CA CYS A 903 8.07 -1.35 26.76
C CYS A 903 8.81 -2.37 25.91
N VAL A 904 8.49 -2.45 24.61
CA VAL A 904 9.18 -3.35 23.67
C VAL A 904 10.67 -3.01 23.54
N ALA A 905 11.02 -1.71 23.48
CA ALA A 905 12.42 -1.28 23.41
C ALA A 905 13.22 -1.74 24.65
N GLU A 906 12.64 -1.63 25.86
CA GLU A 906 13.28 -2.16 27.07
C GLU A 906 13.36 -3.70 27.07
N LEU A 907 12.32 -4.39 26.60
CA LEU A 907 12.35 -5.85 26.47
C LEU A 907 13.43 -6.31 25.47
N PHE A 908 13.65 -5.56 24.38
CA PHE A 908 14.75 -5.84 23.44
C PHE A 908 16.13 -5.64 24.09
N LYS A 909 16.30 -4.65 24.96
CA LYS A 909 17.54 -4.48 25.73
C LYS A 909 17.78 -5.67 26.66
N LEU A 910 16.76 -6.06 27.42
CA LEU A 910 16.82 -7.25 28.31
C LEU A 910 17.13 -8.52 27.53
N TYR A 911 16.48 -8.73 26.39
CA TYR A 911 16.77 -9.87 25.51
C TYR A 911 18.23 -9.87 25.05
N LYS A 912 18.75 -8.73 24.62
CA LYS A 912 20.14 -8.58 24.20
C LYS A 912 21.13 -8.87 25.33
N GLU A 913 20.80 -8.50 26.55
CA GLU A 913 21.61 -8.80 27.75
C GLU A 913 21.62 -10.30 28.07
N LEU A 914 20.46 -10.95 28.01
CA LEU A 914 20.32 -12.38 28.28
C LEU A 914 20.92 -13.29 27.17
N THR A 915 21.20 -12.73 26.00
CA THR A 915 21.73 -13.48 24.85
C THR A 915 23.20 -13.15 24.54
N LYS A 916 23.83 -12.27 25.29
CA LYS A 916 25.28 -12.05 25.24
C LYS A 916 26.01 -13.26 25.85
#